data_6bc5e8ab55b923a66f1ccd179fb25f1c
#
_entry.id   6bc5e8ab55b923a66f1ccd179fb25f1c
#
_cell.length_a   1.000
_cell.length_b   1.000
_cell.length_c   1.000
_cell.angle_alpha   90.00
_cell.angle_beta   90.00
_cell.angle_gamma   90.00
#
_symmetry.space_group_name_H-M   'P 1'
#
loop_
_entity.id
_entity.type
_entity.pdbx_description
1 polymer ?
#
loop_
_entity_poly.entity_id
_entity_poly.type
_entity_poly.pdbx_seq_one_letter_code
_entity_poly.pdbx_strand_id
1 'polypeptide(L)'
;MNKRPFIILSAFLLLFSLIEKGQATETYRPETSVAGFIQLPGSGRQVYNFNPGWRFFRGDVQGAEAVNFDDRSWNVVSTPHTVELMPAEGSGCRNYQGPAWYRKHFVLPAETKGKRVVLHFEAAMGKQILYLNGKRIQEHLGGYLPFTLDLTANGVQAGDSCLLAVFTDNSDDKSYPPGKRQYTLDFAYHGGIYRDVWMIAKSPVAITDAIDSQIVGGGGVFVHFDKISEKSAQVYVNTEVQNDDARSESVTVETTLTDADGKVIKRSSGKLSLKPGEKKSIRQQMEVKNPTLWSPDTPYLYRVQSRIKKGNKSIDGGITRVGIRLAEFRGKDGFWLNGKPFGQLVGANRHQDFAYVGNALPNSQQWRDAKRLRDAGCTIIRVAHYPQDPAFMDACDELGLFVIVATPGWQYWNKDPKFGELVHQNTREMIRRDRNHPSVLMWEPILNETRYPLDFALKALEITKEEYPYPGRPVAAADVHSAGVKEHYDVVYGWPGDDEKEDKPKQCIFTREFGENVDDWYAHNNNNRASRSWGERPLLVQAMSLAKSYDEMYRTTGLFIGGAQWHPFDHQRGYHPDPYWGGIYDAFRQKKYAYEVFRSQSPASLQHPLAECGPMIFIAHEMSQFSDKDVVVFTNCDSVRLSIYDGTKTWTKPVVHAKGHMPNAPVIFENVWDFWEARGYSYTQKNWQKVNMVAEGIINGKVVCTQKKMPSRRSTKLRLYVDTQKVNLIADGSDFIVVVAEVTDDSGNVRRLAKENIVFTVEGEGEIIGDATIGANPRTVEFGSAPVLIRSTRKAGKIKVKARVQFEGTQAPTATEIELESVPAELPFCYEEQAYEIQGTTPSTLNVNPGKESSEGKVQLTEEERQRVLDEVERQQTEFGTEK
;
A
#
# COMPACT_ATOMS: atom_id res chain seq x y z
N MET A 1 -42.44 -15.20 -61.82
CA MET A 1 -41.36 -16.18 -61.56
C MET A 1 -40.24 -15.50 -60.87
N ASN A 2 -39.86 -16.10 -59.74
CA ASN A 2 -38.64 -15.92 -58.88
C ASN A 2 -38.48 -14.69 -58.02
N LYS A 3 -38.91 -14.87 -56.80
CA LYS A 3 -38.50 -14.13 -55.57
C LYS A 3 -37.11 -14.58 -55.08
N ARG A 4 -36.37 -13.63 -54.56
CA ARG A 4 -35.28 -13.57 -53.61
C ARG A 4 -34.20 -12.60 -54.09
N PRO A 5 -33.61 -11.70 -53.25
CA PRO A 5 -33.26 -11.90 -51.82
C PRO A 5 -33.57 -10.70 -50.92
N PHE A 6 -34.13 -10.96 -49.78
CA PHE A 6 -34.19 -9.98 -48.66
C PHE A 6 -34.02 -10.77 -47.36
N ILE A 7 -32.84 -11.31 -47.06
CA ILE A 7 -32.52 -11.95 -45.77
C ILE A 7 -31.00 -11.87 -45.49
N ILE A 8 -30.32 -10.76 -45.62
CA ILE A 8 -28.91 -10.59 -45.16
C ILE A 8 -28.70 -9.26 -44.42
N LEU A 9 -29.70 -8.42 -44.26
CA LEU A 9 -29.49 -7.13 -43.55
C LEU A 9 -29.96 -7.13 -42.08
N SER A 10 -30.60 -8.20 -41.58
CA SER A 10 -31.09 -8.29 -40.20
C SER A 10 -30.15 -9.01 -39.25
N ALA A 11 -29.10 -9.68 -39.74
CA ALA A 11 -28.15 -10.39 -38.90
C ALA A 11 -26.96 -9.51 -38.40
N PHE A 12 -26.71 -8.37 -39.05
CA PHE A 12 -25.64 -7.47 -38.66
C PHE A 12 -26.05 -6.43 -37.61
N LEU A 13 -27.37 -6.17 -37.48
CA LEU A 13 -27.88 -5.23 -36.44
C LEU A 13 -28.17 -5.91 -35.11
N LEU A 14 -28.18 -7.26 -35.06
CA LEU A 14 -28.33 -8.02 -33.79
C LEU A 14 -26.98 -8.39 -33.13
N LEU A 15 -25.87 -8.20 -33.84
CA LEU A 15 -24.53 -8.41 -33.25
C LEU A 15 -23.94 -7.15 -32.54
N PHE A 16 -24.53 -5.98 -32.78
CA PHE A 16 -24.09 -4.74 -32.09
C PHE A 16 -24.88 -4.41 -30.83
N SER A 17 -25.98 -5.11 -30.54
CA SER A 17 -26.78 -4.92 -29.33
C SER A 17 -26.52 -5.96 -28.24
N LEU A 18 -25.49 -6.82 -28.40
CA LEU A 18 -25.10 -7.84 -27.43
C LEU A 18 -23.74 -7.56 -26.74
N ILE A 19 -23.16 -6.36 -26.95
CA ILE A 19 -21.84 -5.99 -26.33
C ILE A 19 -22.00 -5.04 -25.13
N GLU A 20 -23.22 -4.70 -24.72
CA GLU A 20 -23.47 -3.91 -23.49
C GLU A 20 -24.23 -4.66 -22.38
N LYS A 21 -24.13 -5.98 -22.32
CA LYS A 21 -24.30 -6.64 -21.03
C LYS A 21 -22.92 -6.80 -20.45
N GLY A 22 -22.57 -5.90 -19.52
CA GLY A 22 -21.34 -5.96 -18.79
C GLY A 22 -21.05 -7.41 -18.34
N GLN A 23 -19.96 -7.97 -18.83
CA GLN A 23 -19.34 -9.08 -18.16
C GLN A 23 -19.12 -8.57 -16.73
N ALA A 24 -19.84 -9.15 -15.78
CA ALA A 24 -19.49 -9.00 -14.37
C ALA A 24 -18.01 -9.39 -14.31
N THR A 25 -17.14 -8.41 -14.16
CA THR A 25 -15.70 -8.66 -13.96
C THR A 25 -15.62 -9.49 -12.70
N GLU A 26 -15.12 -10.71 -12.84
CA GLU A 26 -14.94 -11.63 -11.73
C GLU A 26 -14.16 -10.90 -10.65
N THR A 27 -14.78 -10.70 -9.48
CA THR A 27 -14.17 -9.98 -8.37
C THR A 27 -13.22 -10.91 -7.66
N TYR A 28 -12.01 -10.42 -7.37
CA TYR A 28 -11.03 -11.11 -6.57
C TYR A 28 -11.26 -10.81 -5.09
N ARG A 29 -11.03 -11.80 -4.24
CA ARG A 29 -11.12 -11.66 -2.80
C ARG A 29 -9.75 -11.86 -2.18
N PRO A 30 -9.07 -10.77 -1.77
CA PRO A 30 -7.81 -10.88 -1.03
C PRO A 30 -7.99 -11.64 0.28
N GLU A 31 -7.01 -12.43 0.65
CA GLU A 31 -6.93 -13.01 1.99
C GLU A 31 -6.00 -12.18 2.87
N THR A 32 -6.56 -11.51 3.85
CA THR A 32 -5.80 -10.75 4.83
C THR A 32 -5.61 -11.54 6.12
N SER A 33 -4.41 -11.49 6.68
CA SER A 33 -4.09 -12.09 7.96
C SER A 33 -4.60 -11.23 9.13
N VAL A 34 -4.87 -11.88 10.23
CA VAL A 34 -5.19 -11.25 11.51
C VAL A 34 -4.09 -11.62 12.50
N ALA A 35 -3.35 -10.64 13.00
CA ALA A 35 -2.22 -10.90 13.90
C ALA A 35 -1.25 -11.99 13.38
N GLY A 36 -0.95 -11.97 12.07
CA GLY A 36 -0.02 -12.89 11.41
C GLY A 36 -0.56 -14.29 11.13
N PHE A 37 -1.86 -14.54 11.22
CA PHE A 37 -2.48 -15.81 10.82
C PHE A 37 -3.81 -15.58 10.08
N ILE A 38 -4.18 -16.54 9.25
CA ILE A 38 -5.52 -16.64 8.65
C ILE A 38 -6.35 -17.60 9.48
N GLN A 39 -7.63 -17.30 9.66
CA GLN A 39 -8.52 -18.09 10.48
C GLN A 39 -8.65 -19.53 9.94
N LEU A 40 -8.44 -20.52 10.81
CA LEU A 40 -8.58 -21.93 10.50
C LEU A 40 -9.93 -22.45 11.02
N PRO A 41 -10.88 -22.78 10.13
CA PRO A 41 -12.19 -23.26 10.55
C PRO A 41 -12.11 -24.46 11.49
N GLY A 42 -12.90 -24.42 12.57
CA GLY A 42 -12.95 -25.48 13.58
C GLY A 42 -11.66 -25.67 14.41
N SER A 43 -10.78 -24.68 14.43
CA SER A 43 -9.56 -24.71 15.27
C SER A 43 -9.85 -24.52 16.76
N GLY A 44 -10.95 -23.87 17.10
CA GLY A 44 -11.27 -23.45 18.47
C GLY A 44 -10.89 -21.99 18.77
N ARG A 45 -10.01 -21.38 17.99
CA ARG A 45 -9.71 -19.95 18.03
C ARG A 45 -10.87 -19.16 17.42
N GLN A 46 -11.24 -18.05 18.04
CA GLN A 46 -12.25 -17.12 17.54
C GLN A 46 -11.61 -15.75 17.33
N VAL A 47 -12.05 -15.06 16.29
CA VAL A 47 -11.60 -13.70 15.96
C VAL A 47 -12.83 -12.83 15.77
N TYR A 48 -12.79 -11.64 16.34
CA TYR A 48 -13.81 -10.62 16.18
C TYR A 48 -13.17 -9.35 15.61
N ASN A 49 -13.89 -8.72 14.71
CA ASN A 49 -13.54 -7.38 14.24
C ASN A 49 -13.90 -6.37 15.35
N PHE A 50 -12.88 -5.70 15.89
CA PHE A 50 -13.03 -4.75 16.99
C PHE A 50 -12.99 -3.29 16.51
N ASN A 51 -13.03 -3.06 15.19
CA ASN A 51 -12.90 -1.75 14.59
C ASN A 51 -14.11 -0.82 14.82
N PRO A 52 -15.39 -1.25 14.71
CA PRO A 52 -16.53 -0.32 14.83
C PRO A 52 -16.79 0.12 16.27
N GLY A 53 -17.45 1.29 16.43
CA GLY A 53 -18.04 1.70 17.68
C GLY A 53 -17.11 2.35 18.70
N TRP A 54 -16.07 3.01 18.23
CA TRP A 54 -15.25 3.88 19.08
C TRP A 54 -15.86 5.27 19.19
N ARG A 55 -15.94 5.79 20.41
CA ARG A 55 -16.22 7.20 20.67
C ARG A 55 -14.90 7.95 20.65
N PHE A 56 -14.80 8.95 19.79
CA PHE A 56 -13.59 9.69 19.50
C PHE A 56 -13.69 11.16 19.88
N PHE A 57 -12.62 11.66 20.46
CA PHE A 57 -12.44 13.09 20.74
C PHE A 57 -11.00 13.52 20.40
N ARG A 58 -10.87 14.58 19.60
CA ARG A 58 -9.58 15.20 19.30
C ARG A 58 -9.26 16.25 20.35
N GLY A 59 -8.20 16.06 21.10
CA GLY A 59 -7.78 16.90 22.22
C GLY A 59 -7.60 16.09 23.50
N ASP A 60 -7.09 16.73 24.54
CA ASP A 60 -7.01 16.15 25.88
C ASP A 60 -8.27 16.51 26.70
N VAL A 61 -8.76 15.52 27.42
CA VAL A 61 -9.93 15.66 28.29
C VAL A 61 -9.65 15.00 29.62
N GLN A 62 -9.65 15.79 30.68
CA GLN A 62 -9.43 15.29 32.02
C GLN A 62 -10.54 14.33 32.46
N GLY A 63 -10.16 13.17 32.97
CA GLY A 63 -11.08 12.13 33.45
C GLY A 63 -11.66 11.24 32.34
N ALA A 64 -11.21 11.38 31.09
CA ALA A 64 -11.72 10.57 29.99
C ALA A 64 -11.42 9.07 30.13
N GLU A 65 -10.55 8.66 31.02
CA GLU A 65 -10.31 7.27 31.39
C GLU A 65 -11.39 6.69 32.31
N ALA A 66 -12.16 7.53 33.01
CA ALA A 66 -13.10 7.07 34.05
C ALA A 66 -14.35 6.42 33.45
N VAL A 67 -14.87 5.38 34.14
CA VAL A 67 -16.05 4.62 33.69
C VAL A 67 -17.31 5.50 33.63
N ASN A 68 -17.43 6.44 34.54
CA ASN A 68 -18.60 7.34 34.63
C ASN A 68 -18.47 8.63 33.82
N PHE A 69 -17.41 8.79 33.00
CA PHE A 69 -17.26 9.93 32.11
C PHE A 69 -18.34 9.89 31.01
N ASP A 70 -19.02 11.04 30.77
CA ASP A 70 -20.05 11.15 29.75
C ASP A 70 -19.43 11.41 28.36
N ASP A 71 -19.35 10.38 27.54
CA ASP A 71 -18.82 10.41 26.17
C ASP A 71 -19.92 10.42 25.08
N ARG A 72 -21.20 10.61 25.45
CA ARG A 72 -22.33 10.55 24.51
C ARG A 72 -22.28 11.60 23.41
N SER A 73 -21.61 12.73 23.67
CA SER A 73 -21.43 13.81 22.69
C SER A 73 -20.24 13.58 21.74
N TRP A 74 -19.43 12.55 21.98
CA TRP A 74 -18.27 12.25 21.14
C TRP A 74 -18.68 11.61 19.81
N ASN A 75 -17.89 11.85 18.77
CA ASN A 75 -18.12 11.22 17.49
C ASN A 75 -17.94 9.70 17.56
N VAL A 76 -18.81 8.96 16.87
CA VAL A 76 -18.65 7.50 16.75
C VAL A 76 -17.93 7.20 15.45
N VAL A 77 -16.83 6.45 15.56
CA VAL A 77 -15.94 6.14 14.44
C VAL A 77 -15.64 4.64 14.37
N SER A 78 -15.18 4.20 13.22
CA SER A 78 -14.58 2.88 13.00
C SER A 78 -13.10 3.03 12.66
N THR A 79 -12.24 2.18 13.22
CA THR A 79 -10.83 2.06 12.79
C THR A 79 -10.73 1.20 11.53
N PRO A 80 -9.74 1.38 10.67
CA PRO A 80 -8.69 2.42 10.66
C PRO A 80 -9.23 3.83 10.66
N HIS A 81 -8.71 4.70 11.56
CA HIS A 81 -9.21 6.06 11.77
C HIS A 81 -8.07 7.07 11.92
N THR A 82 -8.21 8.24 11.30
CA THR A 82 -7.30 9.38 11.47
C THR A 82 -7.93 10.44 12.37
N VAL A 83 -7.12 11.08 13.20
CA VAL A 83 -7.60 12.15 14.12
C VAL A 83 -8.10 13.39 13.37
N GLU A 84 -7.73 13.56 12.11
CA GLU A 84 -8.11 14.70 11.28
C GLU A 84 -8.17 14.28 9.80
N LEU A 85 -9.19 14.74 9.08
CA LEU A 85 -9.17 14.74 7.62
C LEU A 85 -8.40 15.96 7.12
N MET A 86 -7.55 15.77 6.13
CA MET A 86 -6.74 16.84 5.57
C MET A 86 -7.04 17.04 4.09
N PRO A 87 -6.84 18.25 3.53
CA PRO A 87 -6.83 18.42 2.08
C PRO A 87 -5.88 17.42 1.42
N ALA A 88 -6.19 16.95 0.21
CA ALA A 88 -5.36 15.99 -0.50
C ALA A 88 -3.90 16.43 -0.65
N GLU A 89 -3.70 17.76 -0.76
CA GLU A 89 -2.37 18.40 -0.90
C GLU A 89 -2.00 19.21 0.36
N GLY A 90 -2.39 18.73 1.54
CA GLY A 90 -2.23 19.43 2.82
C GLY A 90 -0.84 19.33 3.44
N SER A 91 0.23 19.58 2.68
CA SER A 91 1.61 19.54 3.16
C SER A 91 2.03 20.73 4.01
N GLY A 92 3.26 20.73 4.53
CA GLY A 92 3.81 21.80 5.37
C GLY A 92 3.46 21.67 6.83
N CYS A 93 3.46 20.45 7.35
CA CYS A 93 3.19 20.15 8.76
C CYS A 93 1.84 20.70 9.25
N ARG A 94 0.80 20.59 8.41
CA ARG A 94 -0.55 21.09 8.70
C ARG A 94 -1.41 20.10 9.45
N ASN A 95 -0.96 18.84 9.57
CA ASN A 95 -1.65 17.80 10.30
C ASN A 95 -1.71 18.11 11.80
N TYR A 96 -2.78 17.67 12.45
CA TYR A 96 -2.91 17.77 13.90
C TYR A 96 -1.79 17.00 14.60
N GLN A 97 -1.19 17.62 15.60
CA GLN A 97 -0.16 17.03 16.46
C GLN A 97 -0.58 17.26 17.90
N GLY A 98 -0.87 16.19 18.63
CA GLY A 98 -1.36 16.30 19.98
C GLY A 98 -2.18 15.10 20.42
N PRO A 99 -2.79 15.22 21.62
CA PRO A 99 -3.58 14.17 22.24
C PRO A 99 -4.91 13.94 21.53
N ALA A 100 -5.37 12.71 21.58
CA ALA A 100 -6.74 12.33 21.24
C ALA A 100 -7.19 11.14 22.11
N TRP A 101 -8.47 10.99 22.26
CA TRP A 101 -9.08 9.92 23.04
C TRP A 101 -9.98 9.06 22.18
N TYR A 102 -9.88 7.76 22.39
CA TYR A 102 -10.80 6.75 21.88
C TYR A 102 -11.39 5.99 23.05
N ARG A 103 -12.71 5.89 23.12
CA ARG A 103 -13.43 5.12 24.16
C ARG A 103 -14.34 4.12 23.50
N LYS A 104 -14.35 2.89 24.00
CA LYS A 104 -15.19 1.85 23.46
C LYS A 104 -15.86 1.06 24.57
N HIS A 105 -17.19 1.09 24.54
CA HIS A 105 -18.03 0.23 25.37
C HIS A 105 -18.31 -1.08 24.63
N PHE A 106 -18.19 -2.20 25.29
CA PHE A 106 -18.47 -3.51 24.70
C PHE A 106 -18.79 -4.54 25.77
N VAL A 107 -19.52 -5.59 25.37
CA VAL A 107 -19.74 -6.77 26.21
C VAL A 107 -18.85 -7.89 25.68
N LEU A 108 -18.06 -8.52 26.56
CA LEU A 108 -17.23 -9.65 26.15
C LEU A 108 -18.14 -10.82 25.75
N PRO A 109 -18.08 -11.35 24.51
CA PRO A 109 -18.99 -12.37 24.00
C PRO A 109 -19.04 -13.59 24.89
N ALA A 110 -20.25 -14.10 25.20
CA ALA A 110 -20.48 -15.22 26.10
C ALA A 110 -19.76 -16.52 25.67
N GLU A 111 -19.58 -16.72 24.36
CA GLU A 111 -18.88 -17.86 23.76
C GLU A 111 -17.36 -17.83 23.99
N THR A 112 -16.81 -16.75 24.54
CA THR A 112 -15.42 -16.68 24.98
C THR A 112 -15.17 -17.30 26.35
N LYS A 113 -16.21 -17.82 27.00
CA LYS A 113 -16.11 -18.44 28.33
C LYS A 113 -15.01 -19.50 28.39
N GLY A 114 -14.10 -19.34 29.34
CA GLY A 114 -12.96 -20.25 29.53
C GLY A 114 -11.85 -20.11 28.51
N LYS A 115 -11.86 -19.05 27.72
CA LYS A 115 -10.78 -18.69 26.80
C LYS A 115 -9.96 -17.51 27.34
N ARG A 116 -8.73 -17.42 26.88
CA ARG A 116 -7.91 -16.22 26.98
C ARG A 116 -8.30 -15.28 25.86
N VAL A 117 -8.61 -14.03 26.18
CA VAL A 117 -9.04 -13.02 25.21
C VAL A 117 -8.05 -11.86 25.19
N VAL A 118 -7.52 -11.58 23.99
CA VAL A 118 -6.51 -10.55 23.77
C VAL A 118 -7.01 -9.59 22.70
N LEU A 119 -6.86 -8.30 22.92
CA LEU A 119 -6.96 -7.28 21.88
C LEU A 119 -5.60 -7.12 21.23
N HIS A 120 -5.57 -7.12 19.91
CA HIS A 120 -4.39 -6.91 19.08
C HIS A 120 -4.60 -5.64 18.25
N PHE A 121 -3.80 -4.62 18.54
CA PHE A 121 -3.72 -3.38 17.76
C PHE A 121 -2.60 -3.52 16.75
N GLU A 122 -2.89 -3.40 15.47
CA GLU A 122 -1.83 -3.51 14.45
C GLU A 122 -0.91 -2.30 14.41
N ALA A 123 -1.42 -1.11 14.69
CA ALA A 123 -0.66 0.09 15.05
C ALA A 123 -1.58 1.24 15.47
N ALA A 124 -1.01 2.16 16.25
CA ALA A 124 -1.53 3.50 16.50
C ALA A 124 -0.35 4.48 16.55
N MET A 125 -0.54 5.72 16.09
CA MET A 125 0.59 6.65 15.92
C MET A 125 1.01 7.31 17.21
N GLY A 126 2.32 7.25 17.51
CA GLY A 126 2.96 8.00 18.58
C GLY A 126 2.95 7.29 19.91
N LYS A 127 2.41 7.91 20.94
CA LYS A 127 2.30 7.37 22.29
C LYS A 127 0.86 6.93 22.57
N GLN A 128 0.69 5.74 23.11
CA GLN A 128 -0.62 5.22 23.52
C GLN A 128 -0.61 4.89 25.02
N ILE A 129 -1.70 5.24 25.74
CA ILE A 129 -1.94 4.80 27.10
C ILE A 129 -3.31 4.10 27.14
N LEU A 130 -3.34 2.86 27.59
CA LEU A 130 -4.55 2.05 27.60
C LEU A 130 -5.12 1.95 29.03
N TYR A 131 -6.42 2.23 29.15
CA TYR A 131 -7.18 2.11 30.39
C TYR A 131 -8.32 1.12 30.20
N LEU A 132 -8.41 0.11 31.08
CA LEU A 132 -9.49 -0.86 31.09
C LEU A 132 -10.32 -0.65 32.36
N ASN A 133 -11.63 -0.37 32.19
CA ASN A 133 -12.55 -0.08 33.29
C ASN A 133 -12.03 1.02 34.26
N GLY A 134 -11.44 2.08 33.71
CA GLY A 134 -10.87 3.20 34.47
C GLY A 134 -9.47 2.98 35.03
N LYS A 135 -8.91 1.76 34.94
CA LYS A 135 -7.57 1.44 35.43
C LYS A 135 -6.56 1.56 34.31
N ARG A 136 -5.46 2.32 34.52
CA ARG A 136 -4.31 2.34 33.61
C ARG A 136 -3.64 0.97 33.56
N ILE A 137 -3.49 0.38 32.37
CA ILE A 137 -2.94 -0.97 32.20
C ILE A 137 -1.52 -0.89 31.63
N GLN A 138 -1.33 -0.19 30.51
CA GLN A 138 -0.04 -0.16 29.83
C GLN A 138 0.17 1.13 29.05
N GLU A 139 1.42 1.37 28.65
CA GLU A 139 1.85 2.38 27.72
C GLU A 139 2.58 1.71 26.58
N HIS A 140 2.35 2.19 25.35
CA HIS A 140 3.09 1.79 24.16
C HIS A 140 3.69 3.04 23.50
N LEU A 141 4.94 2.92 23.03
CA LEU A 141 5.69 3.98 22.36
C LEU A 141 6.10 3.52 20.96
N GLY A 142 5.76 4.30 19.97
CA GLY A 142 6.03 4.02 18.56
C GLY A 142 4.77 4.16 17.71
N GLY A 143 4.89 3.93 16.39
CA GLY A 143 3.77 4.22 15.50
C GLY A 143 3.46 3.15 14.48
N TYR A 144 4.28 2.09 14.35
CA TYR A 144 4.25 1.26 13.14
C TYR A 144 4.24 -0.25 13.40
N LEU A 145 4.35 -0.65 14.67
CA LEU A 145 4.38 -2.05 15.08
C LEU A 145 3.20 -2.37 15.99
N PRO A 146 2.76 -3.64 16.05
CA PRO A 146 1.61 -4.01 16.84
C PRO A 146 1.89 -4.07 18.34
N PHE A 147 0.83 -3.94 19.12
CA PHE A 147 0.83 -4.16 20.56
C PHE A 147 -0.47 -4.82 20.98
N THR A 148 -0.46 -5.49 22.13
CA THR A 148 -1.59 -6.29 22.61
C THR A 148 -2.05 -5.84 23.98
N LEU A 149 -3.34 -6.13 24.30
CA LEU A 149 -3.92 -6.01 25.64
C LEU A 149 -4.65 -7.29 26.00
N ASP A 150 -4.18 -8.01 27.00
CA ASP A 150 -4.85 -9.22 27.52
C ASP A 150 -5.98 -8.86 28.47
N LEU A 151 -7.22 -9.01 28.01
CA LEU A 151 -8.42 -8.71 28.79
C LEU A 151 -8.57 -9.71 29.94
N THR A 152 -8.33 -11.00 29.69
CA THR A 152 -8.49 -12.08 30.68
C THR A 152 -7.48 -11.96 31.81
N ALA A 153 -6.22 -11.67 31.50
CA ALA A 153 -5.19 -11.43 32.51
C ALA A 153 -5.48 -10.19 33.38
N ASN A 154 -6.28 -9.24 32.87
CA ASN A 154 -6.77 -8.08 33.59
C ASN A 154 -8.12 -8.30 34.27
N GLY A 155 -8.59 -9.56 34.42
CA GLY A 155 -9.74 -9.93 35.19
C GLY A 155 -11.07 -9.87 34.48
N VAL A 156 -11.12 -9.59 33.16
CA VAL A 156 -12.36 -9.58 32.39
C VAL A 156 -12.85 -11.00 32.10
N GLN A 157 -14.13 -11.25 32.27
CA GLN A 157 -14.79 -12.53 32.03
C GLN A 157 -15.85 -12.43 30.93
N ALA A 158 -16.17 -13.56 30.31
CA ALA A 158 -17.23 -13.62 29.30
C ALA A 158 -18.57 -13.12 29.89
N GLY A 159 -19.22 -12.20 29.19
CA GLY A 159 -20.45 -11.54 29.62
C GLY A 159 -20.25 -10.23 30.38
N ASP A 160 -19.02 -9.88 30.76
CA ASP A 160 -18.74 -8.60 31.40
C ASP A 160 -18.94 -7.43 30.43
N SER A 161 -19.58 -6.37 30.94
CA SER A 161 -19.59 -5.05 30.29
C SER A 161 -18.29 -4.33 30.59
N CYS A 162 -17.61 -3.88 29.57
CA CYS A 162 -16.28 -3.29 29.64
C CYS A 162 -16.21 -1.91 29.02
N LEU A 163 -15.35 -1.07 29.55
CA LEU A 163 -14.89 0.15 28.93
C LEU A 163 -13.38 0.04 28.63
N LEU A 164 -13.02 0.21 27.37
CA LEU A 164 -11.65 0.44 26.95
C LEU A 164 -11.48 1.91 26.58
N ALA A 165 -10.62 2.65 27.26
CA ALA A 165 -10.23 3.99 26.90
C ALA A 165 -8.75 4.00 26.45
N VAL A 166 -8.49 4.60 25.31
CA VAL A 166 -7.15 4.72 24.71
C VAL A 166 -6.83 6.20 24.49
N PHE A 167 -5.84 6.68 25.22
CA PHE A 167 -5.20 7.95 24.95
C PHE A 167 -4.17 7.76 23.85
N THR A 168 -4.17 8.60 22.82
CA THR A 168 -3.15 8.62 21.76
C THR A 168 -2.57 10.02 21.64
N ASP A 169 -1.26 10.10 21.32
CA ASP A 169 -0.59 11.39 21.11
C ASP A 169 0.47 11.24 20.01
N ASN A 170 0.31 11.96 18.91
CA ASN A 170 1.24 11.99 17.80
C ASN A 170 2.15 13.22 17.78
N SER A 171 2.29 13.92 18.91
CA SER A 171 3.22 15.03 19.06
C SER A 171 4.66 14.58 18.84
N ASP A 172 5.52 15.52 18.50
CA ASP A 172 6.95 15.31 18.40
C ASP A 172 7.55 14.80 19.72
N ASP A 173 8.16 13.64 19.71
CA ASP A 173 8.91 13.10 20.85
C ASP A 173 10.25 12.51 20.38
N LYS A 174 11.35 13.06 20.92
CA LYS A 174 12.71 12.66 20.57
C LYS A 174 13.20 11.43 21.34
N SER A 175 12.44 10.95 22.32
CA SER A 175 12.88 9.90 23.25
C SER A 175 12.69 8.48 22.73
N TYR A 176 11.84 8.30 21.70
CA TYR A 176 11.57 6.99 21.08
C TYR A 176 11.51 7.11 19.55
N PRO A 177 11.73 6.00 18.79
CA PRO A 177 11.65 5.99 17.33
C PRO A 177 10.22 6.31 16.80
N PRO A 178 10.14 7.05 15.67
CA PRO A 178 11.21 7.54 14.80
C PRO A 178 11.92 8.82 15.31
N GLY A 179 11.38 9.56 16.25
CA GLY A 179 12.03 10.65 16.99
C GLY A 179 12.26 11.96 16.24
N LYS A 180 12.24 11.97 14.92
CA LYS A 180 12.44 13.16 14.09
C LYS A 180 11.21 14.04 14.15
N ARG A 181 11.40 15.36 14.27
CA ARG A 181 10.31 16.34 14.32
C ARG A 181 9.57 16.43 12.99
N GLN A 182 8.24 16.51 13.05
CA GLN A 182 7.37 16.44 11.88
C GLN A 182 7.61 17.56 10.87
N TYR A 183 7.90 18.77 11.31
CA TYR A 183 8.19 19.89 10.41
C TYR A 183 9.54 19.77 9.64
N THR A 184 10.33 18.72 9.93
CA THR A 184 11.55 18.36 9.18
C THR A 184 11.42 17.03 8.44
N LEU A 185 10.23 16.41 8.43
CA LEU A 185 9.98 15.13 7.78
C LEU A 185 9.61 15.29 6.30
N ASP A 186 10.00 14.32 5.48
CA ASP A 186 9.51 14.16 4.11
C ASP A 186 8.17 13.39 4.04
N PHE A 187 7.51 13.19 5.16
CA PHE A 187 6.19 12.56 5.32
C PHE A 187 5.50 13.11 6.59
N ALA A 188 4.38 12.55 7.02
CA ALA A 188 3.67 13.01 8.21
C ALA A 188 3.35 11.86 9.17
N TYR A 189 3.33 12.13 10.49
CA TYR A 189 2.81 11.20 11.50
C TYR A 189 1.32 11.44 11.69
N HIS A 190 0.50 10.88 10.80
CA HIS A 190 -0.95 10.98 10.91
C HIS A 190 -1.45 10.28 12.17
N GLY A 191 -2.02 11.03 13.12
CA GLY A 191 -2.44 10.52 14.42
C GLY A 191 -3.66 9.60 14.35
N GLY A 192 -3.84 8.81 15.40
CA GLY A 192 -4.99 7.94 15.63
C GLY A 192 -4.67 6.45 15.64
N ILE A 193 -5.72 5.63 15.88
CA ILE A 193 -5.70 4.18 15.68
C ILE A 193 -5.94 3.94 14.18
N TYR A 194 -4.86 4.00 13.40
CA TYR A 194 -4.93 4.08 11.94
C TYR A 194 -4.80 2.73 11.23
N ARG A 195 -4.69 1.63 12.00
CA ARG A 195 -4.78 0.24 11.53
C ARG A 195 -5.84 -0.52 12.29
N ASP A 196 -6.04 -1.77 11.91
CA ASP A 196 -7.06 -2.63 12.48
C ASP A 196 -6.84 -2.94 13.97
N VAL A 197 -7.95 -3.19 14.66
CA VAL A 197 -7.98 -3.74 16.01
C VAL A 197 -8.78 -5.04 15.99
N TRP A 198 -8.15 -6.12 16.43
CA TRP A 198 -8.73 -7.45 16.48
C TRP A 198 -8.92 -7.93 17.92
N MET A 199 -10.02 -8.61 18.19
CA MET A 199 -10.18 -9.33 19.45
C MET A 199 -10.05 -10.84 19.17
N ILE A 200 -9.08 -11.48 19.82
CA ILE A 200 -8.72 -12.88 19.61
C ILE A 200 -9.01 -13.66 20.88
N ALA A 201 -9.92 -14.65 20.79
CA ALA A 201 -10.25 -15.55 21.88
C ALA A 201 -9.71 -16.96 21.58
N LYS A 202 -8.74 -17.41 22.40
CA LYS A 202 -8.03 -18.67 22.23
C LYS A 202 -8.06 -19.51 23.51
N SER A 203 -7.79 -20.83 23.40
CA SER A 203 -7.65 -21.70 24.55
C SER A 203 -6.57 -21.19 25.52
N PRO A 204 -6.66 -21.42 26.83
CA PRO A 204 -5.53 -21.22 27.73
C PRO A 204 -4.26 -21.96 27.30
N VAL A 205 -4.42 -23.10 26.62
CA VAL A 205 -3.29 -23.78 25.96
C VAL A 205 -3.37 -23.49 24.48
N ALA A 206 -2.50 -22.64 23.98
CA ALA A 206 -2.59 -22.09 22.62
C ALA A 206 -1.21 -21.79 22.01
N ILE A 207 -1.21 -21.59 20.69
CA ILE A 207 -0.06 -21.06 19.97
C ILE A 207 0.20 -19.62 20.46
N THR A 208 1.45 -19.31 20.76
CA THR A 208 1.86 -17.98 21.21
C THR A 208 1.72 -16.95 20.09
N ASP A 209 1.66 -15.68 20.44
CA ASP A 209 1.94 -14.58 19.51
C ASP A 209 3.46 -14.47 19.26
N ALA A 210 3.87 -14.22 18.03
CA ALA A 210 5.28 -14.19 17.66
C ALA A 210 6.05 -13.03 18.32
N ILE A 211 5.37 -11.89 18.54
CA ILE A 211 5.95 -10.69 19.16
C ILE A 211 5.90 -10.81 20.68
N ASP A 212 4.70 -11.05 21.24
CA ASP A 212 4.48 -11.10 22.70
C ASP A 212 5.25 -12.23 23.38
N SER A 213 5.57 -13.29 22.66
CA SER A 213 6.32 -14.42 23.23
C SER A 213 7.74 -14.03 23.66
N GLN A 214 8.31 -12.98 23.05
CA GLN A 214 9.68 -12.48 23.29
C GLN A 214 10.78 -13.54 23.08
N ILE A 215 10.51 -14.61 22.32
CA ILE A 215 11.48 -15.68 22.03
C ILE A 215 12.29 -15.33 20.79
N VAL A 216 13.61 -15.22 20.97
CA VAL A 216 14.57 -14.96 19.88
C VAL A 216 14.60 -16.16 18.92
N GLY A 217 14.40 -15.92 17.63
CA GLY A 217 14.35 -16.96 16.60
C GLY A 217 13.20 -17.95 16.74
N GLY A 218 12.15 -17.58 17.52
CA GLY A 218 11.01 -18.44 17.84
C GLY A 218 9.72 -17.64 18.02
N GLY A 219 8.76 -18.23 18.73
CA GLY A 219 7.42 -17.67 18.98
C GLY A 219 6.46 -17.87 17.82
N GLY A 220 5.17 -18.09 18.16
CA GLY A 220 4.11 -18.31 17.18
C GLY A 220 4.33 -19.52 16.29
N VAL A 221 4.01 -19.38 15.02
CA VAL A 221 4.34 -20.34 13.95
C VAL A 221 5.45 -19.72 13.10
N PHE A 222 6.59 -20.40 13.02
CA PHE A 222 7.72 -19.97 12.19
C PHE A 222 8.04 -21.03 11.14
N VAL A 223 7.88 -20.67 9.87
CA VAL A 223 8.12 -21.57 8.74
C VAL A 223 9.40 -21.17 8.02
N HIS A 224 10.27 -22.14 7.78
CA HIS A 224 11.49 -21.91 7.00
C HIS A 224 11.79 -23.10 6.10
N PHE A 225 12.67 -22.88 5.12
CA PHE A 225 12.95 -23.85 4.07
C PHE A 225 14.44 -24.16 3.96
N ASP A 226 14.74 -25.36 3.47
CA ASP A 226 16.10 -25.80 3.16
C ASP A 226 16.09 -26.71 1.93
N LYS A 227 17.25 -26.86 1.28
CA LYS A 227 17.45 -27.75 0.13
C LYS A 227 16.40 -27.55 -0.97
N ILE A 228 16.15 -26.26 -1.29
CA ILE A 228 15.15 -25.86 -2.28
C ILE A 228 15.67 -26.12 -3.70
N SER A 229 14.85 -26.79 -4.49
CA SER A 229 15.06 -27.02 -5.91
C SER A 229 13.72 -27.24 -6.63
N GLU A 230 13.72 -27.27 -7.96
CA GLU A 230 12.54 -27.63 -8.75
C GLU A 230 12.06 -29.09 -8.47
N LYS A 231 12.92 -29.96 -7.95
CA LYS A 231 12.59 -31.38 -7.65
C LYS A 231 12.04 -31.57 -6.23
N SER A 232 12.54 -30.83 -5.27
CA SER A 232 12.12 -30.97 -3.86
C SER A 232 12.48 -29.73 -3.04
N ALA A 233 11.76 -29.57 -1.94
CA ALA A 233 12.07 -28.61 -0.87
C ALA A 233 11.79 -29.24 0.49
N GLN A 234 12.64 -28.94 1.49
CA GLN A 234 12.40 -29.27 2.88
C GLN A 234 11.70 -28.10 3.56
N VAL A 235 10.56 -28.37 4.15
CA VAL A 235 9.75 -27.39 4.90
C VAL A 235 9.85 -27.72 6.38
N TYR A 236 10.27 -26.75 7.16
CA TYR A 236 10.32 -26.83 8.63
C TYR A 236 9.31 -25.90 9.23
N VAL A 237 8.54 -26.38 10.20
CA VAL A 237 7.55 -25.61 10.93
C VAL A 237 7.88 -25.70 12.41
N ASN A 238 8.23 -24.56 13.00
CA ASN A 238 8.42 -24.41 14.44
C ASN A 238 7.13 -23.82 15.00
N THR A 239 6.43 -24.55 15.87
CA THR A 239 5.21 -24.08 16.54
C THR A 239 5.47 -23.98 18.03
N GLU A 240 5.33 -22.78 18.59
CA GLU A 240 5.44 -22.56 20.04
C GLU A 240 4.06 -22.55 20.67
N VAL A 241 3.91 -23.32 21.76
CA VAL A 241 2.68 -23.45 22.53
C VAL A 241 2.94 -23.00 23.96
N GLN A 242 2.03 -22.20 24.51
CA GLN A 242 2.03 -21.77 25.91
C GLN A 242 0.86 -22.42 26.65
N ASN A 243 1.08 -22.76 27.91
CA ASN A 243 0.04 -23.21 28.83
C ASN A 243 -0.22 -22.15 29.90
N ASP A 244 -1.32 -21.41 29.77
CA ASP A 244 -1.80 -20.45 30.78
C ASP A 244 -2.83 -21.07 31.74
N ASP A 245 -3.09 -22.39 31.65
CA ASP A 245 -3.93 -23.09 32.62
C ASP A 245 -3.18 -23.31 33.95
N ALA A 246 -3.90 -23.40 35.07
CA ALA A 246 -3.36 -23.69 36.39
C ALA A 246 -2.83 -25.13 36.52
N ARG A 247 -3.08 -26.00 35.56
CA ARG A 247 -2.69 -27.42 35.56
C ARG A 247 -1.69 -27.71 34.43
N SER A 248 -0.88 -28.75 34.64
CA SER A 248 -0.06 -29.32 33.57
C SER A 248 -0.96 -29.93 32.50
N GLU A 249 -0.66 -29.63 31.24
CA GLU A 249 -1.46 -30.05 30.09
C GLU A 249 -0.61 -30.87 29.09
N SER A 250 -1.24 -31.84 28.44
CA SER A 250 -0.62 -32.59 27.35
C SER A 250 -1.46 -32.41 26.09
N VAL A 251 -0.82 -31.91 25.04
CA VAL A 251 -1.47 -31.59 23.76
C VAL A 251 -0.73 -32.24 22.61
N THR A 252 -1.43 -32.39 21.48
CA THR A 252 -0.85 -32.78 20.21
C THR A 252 -0.80 -31.54 19.28
N VAL A 253 0.36 -31.21 18.78
CA VAL A 253 0.52 -30.23 17.69
C VAL A 253 0.44 -30.97 16.37
N GLU A 254 -0.60 -30.71 15.59
CA GLU A 254 -0.80 -31.26 14.26
C GLU A 254 -0.57 -30.16 13.24
N THR A 255 0.36 -30.41 12.29
CA THR A 255 0.65 -29.51 11.18
C THR A 255 0.29 -30.18 9.88
N THR A 256 -0.56 -29.52 9.08
CA THR A 256 -0.95 -29.97 7.75
C THR A 256 -0.47 -28.96 6.73
N LEU A 257 0.37 -29.38 5.81
CA LEU A 257 0.76 -28.59 4.64
C LEU A 257 -0.19 -28.90 3.49
N THR A 258 -0.79 -27.86 2.90
CA THR A 258 -1.65 -27.97 1.73
C THR A 258 -1.12 -27.08 0.59
N ASP A 259 -1.53 -27.39 -0.63
CA ASP A 259 -1.39 -26.50 -1.76
C ASP A 259 -2.40 -25.32 -1.69
N ALA A 260 -2.38 -24.46 -2.71
CA ALA A 260 -3.26 -23.29 -2.79
C ALA A 260 -4.75 -23.68 -2.82
N ASP A 261 -5.10 -24.83 -3.38
CA ASP A 261 -6.45 -25.35 -3.52
C ASP A 261 -6.93 -26.12 -2.26
N GLY A 262 -6.09 -26.20 -1.23
CA GLY A 262 -6.41 -26.90 0.02
C GLY A 262 -6.15 -28.41 -0.01
N LYS A 263 -5.58 -28.96 -1.09
CA LYS A 263 -5.21 -30.36 -1.17
C LYS A 263 -4.02 -30.65 -0.26
N VAL A 264 -4.17 -31.66 0.59
CA VAL A 264 -3.14 -32.05 1.54
C VAL A 264 -1.91 -32.62 0.83
N ILE A 265 -0.76 -32.01 1.07
CA ILE A 265 0.55 -32.46 0.60
C ILE A 265 1.18 -33.38 1.64
N LYS A 266 1.23 -32.92 2.90
CA LYS A 266 1.87 -33.65 3.99
C LYS A 266 1.22 -33.30 5.35
N ARG A 267 1.28 -34.25 6.27
CA ARG A 267 0.91 -34.07 7.68
C ARG A 267 2.05 -34.49 8.58
N SER A 268 2.20 -33.77 9.70
CA SER A 268 3.10 -34.11 10.79
C SER A 268 2.39 -33.88 12.11
N SER A 269 2.72 -34.65 13.13
CA SER A 269 2.17 -34.45 14.47
C SER A 269 3.19 -34.80 15.55
N GLY A 270 3.09 -34.14 16.67
CA GLY A 270 3.94 -34.39 17.82
C GLY A 270 3.25 -33.97 19.14
N LYS A 271 3.65 -34.59 20.23
CA LYS A 271 3.08 -34.35 21.56
C LYS A 271 3.94 -33.36 22.34
N LEU A 272 3.29 -32.46 23.07
CA LEU A 272 3.91 -31.56 24.03
C LEU A 272 3.22 -31.74 25.40
N SER A 273 4.04 -31.81 26.46
CA SER A 273 3.58 -31.70 27.83
C SER A 273 4.11 -30.37 28.40
N LEU A 274 3.23 -29.54 28.91
CA LEU A 274 3.49 -28.20 29.40
C LEU A 274 3.02 -28.06 30.85
N LYS A 275 3.89 -27.53 31.68
CA LYS A 275 3.54 -27.10 33.05
C LYS A 275 2.77 -25.77 32.99
N PRO A 276 2.08 -25.38 34.08
CA PRO A 276 1.51 -24.04 34.18
C PRO A 276 2.55 -22.95 33.87
N GLY A 277 2.20 -21.99 33.03
CA GLY A 277 3.05 -20.87 32.57
C GLY A 277 4.15 -21.27 31.57
N GLU A 278 4.32 -22.57 31.27
CA GLU A 278 5.42 -23.02 30.41
C GLU A 278 5.16 -22.76 28.93
N LYS A 279 6.21 -22.30 28.22
CA LYS A 279 6.28 -22.21 26.75
C LYS A 279 7.18 -23.32 26.21
N LYS A 280 6.75 -24.02 25.19
CA LYS A 280 7.56 -25.03 24.47
C LYS A 280 7.34 -24.95 22.97
N SER A 281 8.43 -25.15 22.24
CA SER A 281 8.40 -25.27 20.78
C SER A 281 8.52 -26.70 20.33
N ILE A 282 7.84 -27.04 19.25
CA ILE A 282 8.04 -28.27 18.50
C ILE A 282 8.43 -27.95 17.07
N ARG A 283 9.49 -28.63 16.59
CA ARG A 283 9.94 -28.52 15.20
C ARG A 283 9.45 -29.74 14.42
N GLN A 284 8.75 -29.46 13.30
CA GLN A 284 8.23 -30.49 12.40
C GLN A 284 8.84 -30.29 11.02
N GLN A 285 9.21 -31.39 10.37
CA GLN A 285 9.82 -31.42 9.04
C GLN A 285 8.92 -32.14 8.05
N MET A 286 8.80 -31.56 6.85
CA MET A 286 8.01 -32.12 5.75
C MET A 286 8.78 -31.91 4.43
N GLU A 287 8.64 -32.86 3.51
CA GLU A 287 9.19 -32.74 2.16
C GLU A 287 8.07 -32.44 1.17
N VAL A 288 8.29 -31.44 0.30
CA VAL A 288 7.46 -31.16 -0.87
C VAL A 288 8.21 -31.63 -2.11
N LYS A 289 7.64 -32.56 -2.86
CA LYS A 289 8.17 -33.04 -4.15
C LYS A 289 7.63 -32.16 -5.28
N ASN A 290 8.51 -31.79 -6.23
CA ASN A 290 8.22 -30.93 -7.37
C ASN A 290 7.43 -29.67 -6.93
N PRO A 291 7.98 -28.84 -6.01
CA PRO A 291 7.27 -27.68 -5.51
C PRO A 291 7.04 -26.66 -6.64
N THR A 292 5.89 -26.00 -6.62
CA THR A 292 5.69 -24.73 -7.34
C THR A 292 6.43 -23.65 -6.56
N LEU A 293 7.51 -23.13 -7.13
CA LEU A 293 8.34 -22.13 -6.48
C LEU A 293 7.72 -20.73 -6.63
N TRP A 294 7.71 -19.99 -5.53
CA TRP A 294 7.23 -18.59 -5.52
C TRP A 294 8.22 -17.69 -6.29
N SER A 295 7.65 -16.82 -7.13
CA SER A 295 8.36 -15.74 -7.82
C SER A 295 7.40 -14.59 -8.12
N PRO A 296 7.89 -13.39 -8.50
CA PRO A 296 7.03 -12.30 -8.95
C PRO A 296 6.03 -12.68 -10.04
N ASP A 297 6.40 -13.56 -10.96
CA ASP A 297 5.52 -13.97 -12.07
C ASP A 297 4.67 -15.21 -11.74
N THR A 298 5.02 -15.94 -10.70
CA THR A 298 4.29 -17.11 -10.19
C THR A 298 4.22 -17.04 -8.66
N PRO A 299 3.37 -16.17 -8.10
CA PRO A 299 3.31 -15.95 -6.65
C PRO A 299 2.50 -17.04 -5.95
N TYR A 300 2.99 -18.30 -6.05
CA TYR A 300 2.29 -19.46 -5.54
C TYR A 300 2.46 -19.62 -4.03
N LEU A 301 1.34 -19.70 -3.31
CA LEU A 301 1.29 -19.77 -1.85
C LEU A 301 0.77 -21.14 -1.36
N TYR A 302 1.58 -21.81 -0.54
CA TYR A 302 1.18 -22.96 0.25
C TYR A 302 0.54 -22.50 1.56
N ARG A 303 -0.18 -23.42 2.23
CA ARG A 303 -0.85 -23.15 3.50
C ARG A 303 -0.36 -24.14 4.57
N VAL A 304 0.22 -23.62 5.62
CA VAL A 304 0.60 -24.37 6.82
C VAL A 304 -0.53 -24.21 7.84
N GLN A 305 -1.34 -25.25 8.01
CA GLN A 305 -2.40 -25.30 9.02
C GLN A 305 -1.81 -25.90 10.30
N SER A 306 -1.71 -25.12 11.36
CA SER A 306 -1.24 -25.56 12.68
C SER A 306 -2.44 -25.71 13.63
N ARG A 307 -2.62 -26.89 14.25
CA ARG A 307 -3.69 -27.18 15.19
C ARG A 307 -3.14 -27.69 16.51
N ILE A 308 -3.68 -27.20 17.60
CA ILE A 308 -3.45 -27.73 18.94
C ILE A 308 -4.65 -28.58 19.32
N LYS A 309 -4.42 -29.87 19.66
CA LYS A 309 -5.44 -30.81 20.03
C LYS A 309 -5.27 -31.31 21.47
N LYS A 310 -6.39 -31.40 22.19
CA LYS A 310 -6.49 -32.12 23.47
C LYS A 310 -7.37 -33.33 23.24
N GLY A 311 -6.75 -34.53 23.18
CA GLY A 311 -7.41 -35.71 22.66
C GLY A 311 -7.78 -35.51 21.18
N ASN A 312 -9.05 -35.73 20.84
CA ASN A 312 -9.57 -35.54 19.49
C ASN A 312 -10.09 -34.11 19.21
N LYS A 313 -10.22 -33.28 20.25
CA LYS A 313 -10.76 -31.93 20.13
C LYS A 313 -9.67 -30.94 19.75
N SER A 314 -9.91 -30.18 18.67
CA SER A 314 -9.09 -28.99 18.34
C SER A 314 -9.45 -27.85 19.31
N ILE A 315 -8.45 -27.27 19.95
CA ILE A 315 -8.63 -26.20 20.94
C ILE A 315 -8.05 -24.88 20.52
N ASP A 316 -7.08 -24.90 19.59
CA ASP A 316 -6.48 -23.69 18.99
C ASP A 316 -5.88 -23.99 17.62
N GLY A 317 -5.61 -22.96 16.80
CA GLY A 317 -4.91 -23.09 15.53
C GLY A 317 -5.13 -21.93 14.59
N GLY A 318 -4.33 -21.91 13.54
CA GLY A 318 -4.36 -20.92 12.48
C GLY A 318 -3.72 -21.44 11.19
N ILE A 319 -3.84 -20.67 10.12
CA ILE A 319 -3.17 -20.91 8.84
C ILE A 319 -2.08 -19.86 8.67
N THR A 320 -0.88 -20.31 8.33
CA THR A 320 0.22 -19.44 7.87
C THR A 320 0.43 -19.69 6.37
N ARG A 321 0.29 -18.66 5.54
CA ARG A 321 0.62 -18.75 4.10
C ARG A 321 2.13 -18.64 3.92
N VAL A 322 2.68 -19.39 2.98
CA VAL A 322 4.11 -19.41 2.71
C VAL A 322 4.39 -19.66 1.23
N GLY A 323 5.47 -19.05 0.71
CA GLY A 323 5.97 -19.32 -0.64
C GLY A 323 7.36 -19.95 -0.58
N ILE A 324 7.53 -21.08 -1.26
CA ILE A 324 8.84 -21.75 -1.31
C ILE A 324 9.69 -21.06 -2.38
N ARG A 325 10.81 -20.45 -2.00
CA ARG A 325 11.75 -19.80 -2.92
C ARG A 325 13.19 -19.87 -2.44
N LEU A 326 14.12 -19.76 -3.37
CA LEU A 326 15.54 -19.60 -3.10
C LEU A 326 16.02 -18.27 -3.69
N ALA A 327 16.37 -17.31 -2.84
CA ALA A 327 16.89 -16.00 -3.22
C ALA A 327 18.38 -15.92 -2.84
N GLU A 328 19.25 -15.53 -3.79
CA GLU A 328 20.68 -15.50 -3.59
C GLU A 328 21.29 -14.22 -4.18
N PHE A 329 22.10 -13.54 -3.36
CA PHE A 329 22.87 -12.36 -3.75
C PHE A 329 24.32 -12.79 -3.95
N ARG A 330 24.75 -12.88 -5.22
CA ARG A 330 26.03 -13.49 -5.61
C ARG A 330 27.11 -12.47 -5.96
N GLY A 331 27.05 -11.27 -5.39
CA GLY A 331 27.98 -10.20 -5.65
C GLY A 331 28.05 -9.86 -7.15
N LYS A 332 29.23 -10.02 -7.78
CA LYS A 332 29.42 -9.72 -9.21
C LYS A 332 28.51 -10.50 -10.17
N ASP A 333 27.93 -11.60 -9.74
CA ASP A 333 27.00 -12.40 -10.54
C ASP A 333 25.55 -11.97 -10.35
N GLY A 334 25.30 -10.91 -9.56
CA GLY A 334 23.99 -10.27 -9.38
C GLY A 334 23.03 -11.06 -8.49
N PHE A 335 21.73 -10.79 -8.69
CA PHE A 335 20.64 -11.45 -7.95
C PHE A 335 20.13 -12.69 -8.70
N TRP A 336 19.95 -13.77 -7.96
CA TRP A 336 19.45 -15.04 -8.45
C TRP A 336 18.20 -15.49 -7.71
N LEU A 337 17.22 -15.95 -8.44
CA LEU A 337 15.96 -16.49 -7.89
C LEU A 337 15.74 -17.91 -8.40
N ASN A 338 15.50 -18.85 -7.48
CA ASN A 338 15.21 -20.24 -7.80
C ASN A 338 16.26 -20.90 -8.72
N GLY A 339 17.55 -20.55 -8.49
CA GLY A 339 18.69 -21.09 -9.25
C GLY A 339 18.92 -20.46 -10.62
N LYS A 340 18.21 -19.37 -10.97
CA LYS A 340 18.33 -18.66 -12.26
C LYS A 340 18.68 -17.19 -12.03
N PRO A 341 19.48 -16.54 -12.91
CA PRO A 341 19.64 -15.09 -12.87
C PRO A 341 18.30 -14.40 -13.02
N PHE A 342 17.99 -13.43 -12.13
CA PHE A 342 16.71 -12.71 -12.18
C PHE A 342 16.77 -11.48 -13.08
N GLY A 343 17.93 -10.84 -13.18
CA GLY A 343 18.10 -9.53 -13.82
C GLY A 343 17.96 -8.40 -12.81
N GLN A 344 17.46 -7.24 -13.26
CA GLN A 344 17.33 -6.07 -12.41
C GLN A 344 16.03 -6.11 -11.60
N LEU A 345 16.14 -5.79 -10.30
CA LEU A 345 15.03 -5.57 -9.39
C LEU A 345 14.62 -4.10 -9.48
N VAL A 346 13.62 -3.77 -10.28
CA VAL A 346 13.16 -2.38 -10.41
C VAL A 346 11.75 -2.25 -9.88
N GLY A 347 11.55 -1.21 -9.07
CA GLY A 347 10.27 -0.95 -8.44
C GLY A 347 10.20 0.44 -7.83
N ALA A 348 9.56 0.54 -6.68
CA ALA A 348 9.30 1.82 -6.05
C ALA A 348 9.41 1.74 -4.52
N ASN A 349 9.53 2.89 -3.88
CA ASN A 349 9.32 3.06 -2.45
C ASN A 349 7.82 3.13 -2.15
N ARG A 350 7.40 3.05 -0.88
CA ARG A 350 6.01 3.32 -0.50
C ARG A 350 5.88 3.96 0.88
N HIS A 351 5.31 5.18 0.91
CA HIS A 351 4.56 5.68 2.04
C HIS A 351 3.11 5.16 1.94
N GLN A 352 2.40 5.05 3.06
CA GLN A 352 1.06 4.45 3.09
C GLN A 352 -0.06 5.49 3.08
N ASP A 353 0.24 6.77 3.12
CA ASP A 353 -0.77 7.84 3.16
C ASP A 353 -1.62 7.89 1.88
N PHE A 354 -2.86 8.35 2.05
CA PHE A 354 -3.85 8.52 1.00
C PHE A 354 -4.55 9.88 1.18
N ALA A 355 -5.05 10.43 0.06
CA ALA A 355 -5.79 11.68 0.07
C ALA A 355 -6.87 11.69 1.15
N TYR A 356 -6.95 12.77 1.92
CA TYR A 356 -7.83 13.07 3.03
C TYR A 356 -7.59 12.27 4.31
N VAL A 357 -7.38 10.95 4.24
CA VAL A 357 -7.38 10.03 5.39
C VAL A 357 -5.97 9.76 5.96
N GLY A 358 -4.91 10.30 5.33
CA GLY A 358 -3.54 10.02 5.76
C GLY A 358 -3.26 8.52 5.80
N ASN A 359 -2.75 8.01 6.92
CA ASN A 359 -2.36 6.60 7.06
C ASN A 359 -3.54 5.64 7.33
N ALA A 360 -4.75 6.13 7.53
CA ALA A 360 -5.91 5.31 7.89
C ALA A 360 -6.54 4.61 6.67
N LEU A 361 -5.84 3.62 6.13
CA LEU A 361 -6.27 2.86 4.96
C LEU A 361 -6.86 1.50 5.36
N PRO A 362 -8.03 1.13 4.83
CA PRO A 362 -8.59 -0.20 5.03
C PRO A 362 -7.80 -1.27 4.24
N ASN A 363 -7.92 -2.53 4.64
CA ASN A 363 -7.21 -3.65 4.05
C ASN A 363 -7.40 -3.78 2.53
N SER A 364 -8.62 -3.52 2.05
CA SER A 364 -8.94 -3.52 0.61
C SER A 364 -8.12 -2.47 -0.17
N GLN A 365 -7.88 -1.29 0.43
CA GLN A 365 -7.10 -0.23 -0.20
C GLN A 365 -5.61 -0.54 -0.16
N GLN A 366 -5.11 -1.20 0.89
CA GLN A 366 -3.74 -1.72 0.96
C GLN A 366 -3.47 -2.69 -0.20
N TRP A 367 -4.41 -3.61 -0.45
CA TRP A 367 -4.33 -4.55 -1.56
C TRP A 367 -4.41 -3.84 -2.93
N ARG A 368 -5.34 -2.86 -3.08
CA ARG A 368 -5.45 -2.07 -4.31
C ARG A 368 -4.16 -1.31 -4.63
N ASP A 369 -3.47 -0.76 -3.62
CA ASP A 369 -2.19 -0.09 -3.81
C ASP A 369 -1.09 -1.08 -4.27
N ALA A 370 -0.97 -2.25 -3.64
CA ALA A 370 -0.03 -3.28 -4.06
C ALA A 370 -0.30 -3.73 -5.51
N LYS A 371 -1.58 -3.92 -5.86
CA LYS A 371 -1.97 -4.28 -7.23
C LYS A 371 -1.56 -3.21 -8.25
N ARG A 372 -1.78 -1.93 -7.95
CA ARG A 372 -1.35 -0.82 -8.83
C ARG A 372 0.14 -0.81 -9.06
N LEU A 373 0.93 -1.08 -8.03
CA LEU A 373 2.38 -1.17 -8.15
C LEU A 373 2.80 -2.37 -9.01
N ARG A 374 2.14 -3.52 -8.83
CA ARG A 374 2.40 -4.69 -9.68
C ARG A 374 1.95 -4.46 -11.13
N ASP A 375 0.81 -3.82 -11.36
CA ASP A 375 0.30 -3.45 -12.68
C ASP A 375 1.22 -2.43 -13.39
N ALA A 376 1.87 -1.56 -12.62
CA ALA A 376 2.92 -0.66 -13.14
C ALA A 376 4.20 -1.41 -13.54
N GLY A 377 4.32 -2.72 -13.26
CA GLY A 377 5.51 -3.51 -13.60
C GLY A 377 6.58 -3.53 -12.50
N CYS A 378 6.30 -2.98 -11.31
CA CYS A 378 7.21 -3.12 -10.19
C CYS A 378 7.41 -4.59 -9.81
N THR A 379 8.66 -4.96 -9.49
CA THR A 379 9.03 -6.28 -8.97
C THR A 379 9.46 -6.22 -7.51
N ILE A 380 9.84 -5.04 -7.02
CA ILE A 380 10.27 -4.82 -5.65
C ILE A 380 9.68 -3.50 -5.10
N ILE A 381 9.30 -3.53 -3.83
CA ILE A 381 8.84 -2.34 -3.09
C ILE A 381 9.74 -2.18 -1.86
N ARG A 382 10.32 -1.00 -1.70
CA ARG A 382 10.97 -0.61 -0.44
C ARG A 382 9.97 0.15 0.41
N VAL A 383 9.67 -0.36 1.59
CA VAL A 383 8.73 0.28 2.51
C VAL A 383 9.45 1.33 3.35
N ALA A 384 9.48 2.52 2.84
CA ALA A 384 10.14 3.67 3.45
C ALA A 384 9.17 4.43 4.37
N HIS A 385 9.55 4.81 5.59
CA HIS A 385 10.76 4.39 6.31
C HIS A 385 10.30 3.68 7.58
N TYR A 386 9.41 2.68 7.43
CA TYR A 386 8.73 1.97 8.51
C TYR A 386 7.99 0.73 7.98
N PRO A 387 7.74 -0.29 8.83
CA PRO A 387 6.95 -1.46 8.46
C PRO A 387 5.53 -1.07 8.04
N GLN A 388 5.11 -1.57 6.88
CA GLN A 388 3.77 -1.30 6.33
C GLN A 388 2.69 -2.11 7.04
N ASP A 389 1.44 -1.83 6.67
CA ASP A 389 0.26 -2.55 7.10
C ASP A 389 0.37 -4.06 6.78
N PRO A 390 -0.05 -4.98 7.68
CA PRO A 390 -0.03 -6.42 7.41
C PRO A 390 -0.79 -6.81 6.12
N ALA A 391 -1.91 -6.16 5.81
CA ALA A 391 -2.67 -6.43 4.59
C ALA A 391 -1.90 -6.07 3.31
N PHE A 392 -1.01 -5.06 3.36
CA PHE A 392 -0.11 -4.75 2.26
C PHE A 392 0.94 -5.85 2.06
N MET A 393 1.48 -6.41 3.15
CA MET A 393 2.44 -7.51 3.07
C MET A 393 1.78 -8.78 2.51
N ASP A 394 0.57 -9.10 2.97
CA ASP A 394 -0.25 -10.19 2.42
C ASP A 394 -0.52 -10.01 0.91
N ALA A 395 -0.82 -8.78 0.49
CA ALA A 395 -1.02 -8.43 -0.91
C ALA A 395 0.26 -8.59 -1.74
N CYS A 396 1.43 -8.23 -1.19
CA CYS A 396 2.72 -8.42 -1.86
C CYS A 396 3.01 -9.91 -2.08
N ASP A 397 2.65 -10.78 -1.14
CA ASP A 397 2.77 -12.24 -1.29
C ASP A 397 1.92 -12.77 -2.44
N GLU A 398 0.66 -12.30 -2.56
CA GLU A 398 -0.31 -12.73 -3.59
C GLU A 398 0.01 -12.16 -4.98
N LEU A 399 0.55 -10.95 -5.02
CA LEU A 399 0.83 -10.22 -6.27
C LEU A 399 2.26 -10.41 -6.79
N GLY A 400 3.11 -11.10 -6.04
CA GLY A 400 4.49 -11.34 -6.45
C GLY A 400 5.37 -10.08 -6.40
N LEU A 401 5.26 -9.30 -5.35
CA LEU A 401 6.13 -8.15 -5.09
C LEU A 401 7.17 -8.52 -4.05
N PHE A 402 8.45 -8.37 -4.36
CA PHE A 402 9.47 -8.39 -3.31
C PHE A 402 9.36 -7.16 -2.42
N VAL A 403 9.75 -7.29 -1.15
CA VAL A 403 9.70 -6.20 -0.20
C VAL A 403 11.04 -6.07 0.54
N ILE A 404 11.51 -4.82 0.66
CA ILE A 404 12.55 -4.42 1.60
C ILE A 404 11.83 -3.80 2.79
N VAL A 405 11.89 -4.47 3.96
CA VAL A 405 11.21 -3.99 5.17
C VAL A 405 12.18 -3.20 6.02
N ALA A 406 11.84 -1.93 6.29
CA ALA A 406 12.66 -0.99 7.03
C ALA A 406 12.20 -0.86 8.49
N THR A 407 13.15 -0.75 9.43
CA THR A 407 12.86 -0.35 10.80
C THR A 407 12.45 1.13 10.86
N PRO A 408 11.55 1.54 11.78
CA PRO A 408 11.07 2.92 11.82
C PRO A 408 12.19 3.94 12.09
N GLY A 409 12.42 4.87 11.15
CA GLY A 409 13.33 5.99 11.36
C GLY A 409 13.99 6.53 10.09
N TRP A 410 14.25 7.85 10.10
CA TRP A 410 14.83 8.59 8.98
C TRP A 410 15.55 9.86 9.51
N GLN A 411 16.81 10.03 9.12
CA GLN A 411 17.65 11.22 9.40
C GLN A 411 17.62 11.70 10.86
N TYR A 412 17.51 10.78 11.81
CA TYR A 412 17.50 11.14 13.23
C TYR A 412 18.19 10.06 14.09
N TRP A 413 19.06 10.51 14.98
CA TRP A 413 19.70 9.69 15.99
C TRP A 413 19.70 10.39 17.36
N ASN A 414 19.22 9.71 18.38
CA ASN A 414 19.34 10.15 19.76
C ASN A 414 20.51 9.42 20.46
N LYS A 415 21.39 10.17 21.13
CA LYS A 415 22.56 9.62 21.84
C LYS A 415 22.18 8.90 23.14
N ASP A 416 20.93 9.03 23.62
CA ASP A 416 20.47 8.24 24.77
C ASP A 416 20.50 6.74 24.37
N PRO A 417 21.20 5.89 25.13
CA PRO A 417 21.25 4.44 24.85
C PRO A 417 19.86 3.79 24.72
N LYS A 418 18.87 4.28 25.49
CA LYS A 418 17.50 3.77 25.44
C LYS A 418 16.86 3.92 24.05
N PHE A 419 17.20 4.98 23.31
CA PHE A 419 16.71 5.14 21.94
C PHE A 419 17.22 4.02 21.02
N GLY A 420 18.52 3.73 21.06
CA GLY A 420 19.11 2.62 20.29
C GLY A 420 18.51 1.26 20.66
N GLU A 421 18.27 1.02 21.97
CA GLU A 421 17.60 -0.20 22.45
C GLU A 421 16.18 -0.33 21.90
N LEU A 422 15.40 0.76 21.86
CA LEU A 422 14.06 0.78 21.28
C LEU A 422 14.09 0.53 19.77
N VAL A 423 15.06 1.07 19.03
CA VAL A 423 15.23 0.78 17.59
C VAL A 423 15.56 -0.71 17.39
N HIS A 424 16.45 -1.29 18.20
CA HIS A 424 16.77 -2.72 18.15
C HIS A 424 15.53 -3.59 18.48
N GLN A 425 14.71 -3.16 19.45
CA GLN A 425 13.44 -3.85 19.77
C GLN A 425 12.47 -3.80 18.58
N ASN A 426 12.31 -2.62 17.96
CA ASN A 426 11.51 -2.47 16.75
C ASN A 426 12.00 -3.38 15.61
N THR A 427 13.30 -3.52 15.44
CA THR A 427 13.91 -4.44 14.47
C THR A 427 13.54 -5.90 14.76
N ARG A 428 13.57 -6.33 16.03
CA ARG A 428 13.16 -7.69 16.44
C ARG A 428 11.67 -7.93 16.12
N GLU A 429 10.83 -7.00 16.52
CA GLU A 429 9.37 -7.10 16.33
C GLU A 429 8.99 -7.10 14.84
N MET A 430 9.61 -6.25 14.04
CA MET A 430 9.47 -6.22 12.58
C MET A 430 9.77 -7.59 11.95
N ILE A 431 10.91 -8.20 12.33
CA ILE A 431 11.30 -9.52 11.79
C ILE A 431 10.33 -10.59 12.25
N ARG A 432 9.95 -10.63 13.53
CA ARG A 432 8.98 -11.60 14.07
C ARG A 432 7.63 -11.51 13.39
N ARG A 433 7.17 -10.28 13.08
CA ARG A 433 5.91 -10.03 12.37
C ARG A 433 5.96 -10.56 10.94
N ASP A 434 7.02 -10.24 10.20
CA ASP A 434 7.02 -10.38 8.73
C ASP A 434 7.84 -11.59 8.20
N ARG A 435 8.51 -12.36 9.06
CA ARG A 435 9.45 -13.43 8.66
C ARG A 435 8.85 -14.60 7.88
N ASN A 436 7.53 -14.78 7.88
CA ASN A 436 6.86 -15.84 7.12
C ASN A 436 6.44 -15.40 5.71
N HIS A 437 6.48 -14.11 5.39
CA HIS A 437 6.12 -13.59 4.07
C HIS A 437 7.18 -13.93 3.02
N PRO A 438 6.84 -14.68 1.94
CA PRO A 438 7.78 -14.94 0.86
C PRO A 438 8.18 -13.67 0.10
N SER A 439 7.37 -12.63 0.14
CA SER A 439 7.68 -11.32 -0.43
C SER A 439 8.89 -10.64 0.22
N VAL A 440 9.14 -10.85 1.52
CA VAL A 440 10.26 -10.20 2.22
C VAL A 440 11.60 -10.70 1.69
N LEU A 441 12.30 -9.85 0.94
CA LEU A 441 13.58 -10.16 0.31
C LEU A 441 14.77 -9.66 1.13
N MET A 442 14.64 -8.46 1.70
CA MET A 442 15.68 -7.79 2.47
C MET A 442 15.10 -7.15 3.72
N TRP A 443 15.92 -7.11 4.79
CA TRP A 443 15.70 -6.28 5.95
C TRP A 443 16.55 -5.01 5.85
N GLU A 444 16.00 -3.88 6.20
CA GLU A 444 16.72 -2.64 6.45
C GLU A 444 16.67 -2.36 7.97
N PRO A 445 17.57 -2.97 8.75
CA PRO A 445 17.50 -2.96 10.22
C PRO A 445 18.16 -1.71 10.82
N ILE A 446 18.48 -0.74 9.97
CA ILE A 446 19.14 0.53 10.32
C ILE A 446 18.21 1.70 10.01
N LEU A 447 18.56 2.88 10.49
CA LEU A 447 17.80 4.11 10.21
C LEU A 447 18.28 4.74 8.90
N ASN A 448 17.34 4.98 7.97
CA ASN A 448 17.68 5.57 6.68
C ASN A 448 18.36 6.94 6.83
N GLU A 449 19.38 7.21 6.01
CA GLU A 449 20.11 8.50 5.96
C GLU A 449 20.52 9.03 7.33
N THR A 450 20.91 8.16 8.24
CA THR A 450 21.19 8.51 9.62
C THR A 450 22.63 8.20 9.99
N ARG A 451 23.30 9.14 10.65
CA ARG A 451 24.62 8.93 11.21
C ARG A 451 24.50 8.32 12.61
N TYR A 452 24.53 7.02 12.69
CA TYR A 452 24.51 6.22 13.91
C TYR A 452 25.90 5.61 14.18
N PRO A 453 26.22 5.20 15.44
CA PRO A 453 27.45 4.49 15.75
C PRO A 453 27.55 3.13 15.06
N LEU A 454 28.76 2.70 14.69
CA LEU A 454 29.00 1.41 14.02
C LEU A 454 28.52 0.22 14.86
N ASP A 455 28.72 0.25 16.16
CA ASP A 455 28.28 -0.82 17.08
C ASP A 455 26.76 -0.99 17.06
N PHE A 456 25.98 0.10 16.92
CA PHE A 456 24.53 0.02 16.71
C PHE A 456 24.21 -0.76 15.44
N ALA A 457 24.84 -0.46 14.31
CA ALA A 457 24.60 -1.14 13.04
C ALA A 457 25.02 -2.62 13.08
N LEU A 458 26.15 -2.92 13.73
CA LEU A 458 26.59 -4.31 13.90
C LEU A 458 25.62 -5.11 14.77
N LYS A 459 25.08 -4.52 15.84
CA LYS A 459 24.05 -5.17 16.66
C LYS A 459 22.74 -5.35 15.90
N ALA A 460 22.31 -4.37 15.09
CA ALA A 460 21.14 -4.50 14.24
C ALA A 460 21.29 -5.65 13.23
N LEU A 461 22.46 -5.80 12.61
CA LEU A 461 22.77 -6.93 11.73
C LEU A 461 22.76 -8.28 12.48
N GLU A 462 23.33 -8.33 13.70
CA GLU A 462 23.28 -9.53 14.54
C GLU A 462 21.83 -9.93 14.83
N ILE A 463 20.97 -8.98 15.17
CA ILE A 463 19.54 -9.20 15.42
C ILE A 463 18.85 -9.86 14.23
N THR A 464 19.17 -9.48 12.98
CA THR A 464 18.57 -10.13 11.80
C THR A 464 18.92 -11.62 11.72
N LYS A 465 20.13 -11.99 12.18
CA LYS A 465 20.60 -13.37 12.21
C LYS A 465 20.03 -14.16 13.40
N GLU A 466 19.91 -13.51 14.56
CA GLU A 466 19.30 -14.11 15.76
C GLU A 466 17.81 -14.40 15.57
N GLU A 467 17.04 -13.46 14.98
CA GLU A 467 15.59 -13.60 14.77
C GLU A 467 15.22 -14.51 13.59
N TYR A 468 16.15 -14.71 12.64
CA TYR A 468 15.99 -15.69 11.56
C TYR A 468 17.27 -16.55 11.41
N PRO A 469 17.49 -17.52 12.34
CA PRO A 469 18.73 -18.30 12.39
C PRO A 469 18.81 -19.48 11.41
N TYR A 470 17.93 -19.51 10.40
CA TYR A 470 17.78 -20.63 9.46
C TYR A 470 18.25 -20.29 8.05
N PRO A 471 18.56 -21.31 7.21
CA PRO A 471 18.84 -21.12 5.79
C PRO A 471 17.69 -20.40 5.07
N GLY A 472 18.01 -19.66 4.00
CA GLY A 472 17.03 -18.95 3.20
C GLY A 472 16.47 -17.68 3.84
N ARG A 473 17.07 -17.21 4.95
CA ARG A 473 16.71 -15.92 5.57
C ARG A 473 16.84 -14.76 4.58
N PRO A 474 15.99 -13.73 4.69
CA PRO A 474 16.22 -12.46 4.01
C PRO A 474 17.58 -11.87 4.39
N VAL A 475 18.24 -11.24 3.43
CA VAL A 475 19.53 -10.56 3.67
C VAL A 475 19.32 -9.19 4.30
N ALA A 476 20.40 -8.60 4.84
CA ALA A 476 20.36 -7.25 5.39
C ALA A 476 21.00 -6.24 4.44
N ALA A 477 20.31 -5.10 4.24
CA ALA A 477 20.77 -3.98 3.42
C ALA A 477 21.15 -2.78 4.28
N ALA A 478 22.18 -2.03 3.87
CA ALA A 478 22.66 -0.85 4.58
C ALA A 478 23.09 0.28 3.66
N ASP A 479 22.98 1.50 4.20
CA ASP A 479 23.47 2.73 3.59
C ASP A 479 25.00 2.77 3.56
N VAL A 480 25.59 3.17 2.44
CA VAL A 480 27.03 3.34 2.30
C VAL A 480 27.58 4.56 3.01
N HIS A 481 26.72 5.52 3.40
CA HIS A 481 27.15 6.77 4.08
C HIS A 481 27.61 6.55 5.53
N SER A 482 27.30 5.42 6.12
CA SER A 482 27.78 5.09 7.48
C SER A 482 29.14 4.41 7.41
N ALA A 483 30.17 5.07 7.94
CA ALA A 483 31.54 4.56 7.92
C ALA A 483 31.66 3.15 8.53
N GLY A 484 32.29 2.22 7.80
CA GLY A 484 32.56 0.85 8.22
C GLY A 484 31.36 -0.10 8.17
N VAL A 485 30.17 0.34 7.80
CA VAL A 485 28.97 -0.52 7.78
C VAL A 485 28.93 -1.39 6.52
N LYS A 486 29.32 -0.85 5.36
CA LYS A 486 29.24 -1.55 4.08
C LYS A 486 30.00 -2.87 4.02
N GLU A 487 31.09 -3.00 4.81
CA GLU A 487 31.91 -4.22 4.83
C GLU A 487 31.21 -5.42 5.48
N HIS A 488 30.15 -5.19 6.26
CA HIS A 488 29.48 -6.20 7.09
C HIS A 488 28.13 -6.66 6.55
N TYR A 489 27.45 -5.80 5.79
CA TYR A 489 26.09 -6.06 5.33
C TYR A 489 26.09 -6.86 4.02
N ASP A 490 24.97 -7.55 3.74
CA ASP A 490 24.85 -8.46 2.59
C ASP A 490 24.59 -7.71 1.28
N VAL A 491 23.89 -6.59 1.33
CA VAL A 491 23.60 -5.66 0.23
C VAL A 491 23.92 -4.24 0.68
N VAL A 492 24.49 -3.43 -0.20
CA VAL A 492 24.79 -2.04 0.09
C VAL A 492 23.97 -1.12 -0.80
N TYR A 493 23.49 -0.02 -0.23
CA TYR A 493 22.85 1.02 -1.01
C TYR A 493 23.88 1.90 -1.72
N GLY A 494 23.65 2.15 -2.99
CA GLY A 494 24.55 2.92 -3.85
C GLY A 494 23.87 3.32 -5.14
N TRP A 495 24.65 3.90 -6.04
CA TRP A 495 24.20 4.43 -7.32
C TRP A 495 24.79 3.64 -8.50
N PRO A 496 24.17 3.69 -9.69
CA PRO A 496 24.79 3.20 -10.91
C PRO A 496 26.16 3.82 -11.11
N GLY A 497 27.18 2.99 -11.36
CA GLY A 497 28.58 3.42 -11.49
C GLY A 497 29.42 3.24 -10.22
N ASP A 498 28.81 3.00 -9.06
CA ASP A 498 29.58 2.68 -7.84
C ASP A 498 30.36 1.37 -7.96
N ASP A 499 29.92 0.47 -8.82
CA ASP A 499 30.60 -0.79 -9.16
C ASP A 499 31.81 -0.60 -10.09
N GLU A 500 32.01 0.59 -10.66
CA GLU A 500 33.16 0.96 -11.48
C GLU A 500 34.27 1.65 -10.66
N LYS A 501 33.98 2.06 -9.43
CA LYS A 501 34.92 2.75 -8.53
C LYS A 501 36.04 1.80 -8.07
N GLU A 502 37.21 2.37 -7.75
CA GLU A 502 38.38 1.64 -7.29
C GLU A 502 38.10 0.94 -5.93
N ASP A 503 37.36 1.57 -5.04
CA ASP A 503 36.96 1.08 -3.71
C ASP A 503 35.57 0.44 -3.71
N LYS A 504 35.12 -0.08 -4.87
CA LYS A 504 33.80 -0.70 -5.01
C LYS A 504 33.51 -1.80 -3.98
N PRO A 505 32.26 -1.94 -3.52
CA PRO A 505 31.86 -3.03 -2.64
C PRO A 505 31.98 -4.39 -3.34
N LYS A 506 32.12 -5.45 -2.54
CA LYS A 506 32.07 -6.83 -3.02
C LYS A 506 30.64 -7.38 -3.07
N GLN A 507 29.76 -6.76 -2.31
CA GLN A 507 28.34 -7.07 -2.18
C GLN A 507 27.55 -6.54 -3.38
N CYS A 508 26.33 -7.06 -3.56
CA CYS A 508 25.38 -6.46 -4.49
C CYS A 508 25.05 -5.02 -4.09
N ILE A 509 24.87 -4.16 -5.09
CA ILE A 509 24.52 -2.74 -4.93
C ILE A 509 23.07 -2.54 -5.36
N PHE A 510 22.27 -1.85 -4.55
CA PHE A 510 20.88 -1.48 -4.85
C PHE A 510 20.69 0.02 -4.66
N THR A 511 20.04 0.69 -5.60
CA THR A 511 19.66 2.10 -5.45
C THR A 511 18.35 2.18 -4.66
N ARG A 512 18.43 2.57 -3.37
CA ARG A 512 17.25 2.62 -2.50
C ARG A 512 16.18 3.62 -2.97
N GLU A 513 16.61 4.71 -3.64
CA GLU A 513 15.72 5.78 -4.11
C GLU A 513 16.30 6.37 -5.41
N PHE A 514 15.55 6.31 -6.52
CA PHE A 514 15.93 6.96 -7.77
C PHE A 514 14.80 7.85 -8.29
N GLY A 515 15.11 8.77 -9.19
CA GLY A 515 14.13 9.67 -9.80
C GLY A 515 14.12 11.08 -9.19
N GLU A 516 14.91 11.34 -8.16
CA GLU A 516 15.08 12.64 -7.54
C GLU A 516 16.27 13.40 -8.17
N ASN A 517 15.99 14.23 -9.18
CA ASN A 517 17.00 15.09 -9.84
C ASN A 517 16.71 16.55 -9.51
N VAL A 518 16.97 16.95 -8.27
CA VAL A 518 16.63 18.26 -7.74
C VAL A 518 17.80 19.21 -7.90
N ASP A 519 17.57 20.40 -8.46
CA ASP A 519 18.57 21.47 -8.57
C ASP A 519 18.59 22.36 -7.32
N ASP A 520 17.43 22.54 -6.69
CA ASP A 520 17.25 23.31 -5.47
C ASP A 520 16.20 22.65 -4.56
N TRP A 521 16.64 22.10 -3.43
CA TRP A 521 15.76 21.40 -2.48
C TRP A 521 14.72 22.31 -1.85
N TYR A 522 14.96 23.63 -1.74
CA TYR A 522 14.01 24.58 -1.18
C TYR A 522 12.91 24.96 -2.17
N ALA A 523 13.28 25.26 -3.38
CA ALA A 523 12.34 25.54 -4.46
C ALA A 523 11.72 24.25 -5.01
N HIS A 524 12.32 23.09 -4.70
CA HIS A 524 11.93 21.77 -5.23
C HIS A 524 11.81 21.73 -6.76
N ASN A 525 12.68 22.46 -7.46
CA ASN A 525 12.77 22.41 -8.90
C ASN A 525 13.25 21.03 -9.33
N ASN A 526 12.38 20.27 -9.97
CA ASN A 526 12.66 18.89 -10.36
C ASN A 526 11.77 18.47 -11.53
N ASN A 527 12.38 18.02 -12.60
CA ASN A 527 11.65 17.51 -13.77
C ASN A 527 10.82 16.24 -13.45
N ASN A 528 11.13 15.55 -12.37
CA ASN A 528 10.37 14.36 -11.94
C ASN A 528 9.10 14.71 -11.17
N ARG A 529 8.80 15.97 -10.93
CA ARG A 529 7.63 16.42 -10.17
C ARG A 529 6.64 17.14 -11.07
N ALA A 530 5.41 16.61 -11.13
CA ALA A 530 4.32 17.23 -11.86
C ALA A 530 2.98 16.87 -11.22
N SER A 531 2.23 17.88 -10.76
CA SER A 531 0.82 17.70 -10.41
C SER A 531 -0.02 17.43 -11.66
N ARG A 532 -1.05 16.60 -11.55
CA ARG A 532 -2.02 16.40 -12.64
C ARG A 532 -2.72 17.71 -13.06
N SER A 533 -2.91 18.61 -12.09
CA SER A 533 -3.50 19.93 -12.33
C SER A 533 -2.71 20.82 -13.29
N TRP A 534 -1.41 20.56 -13.47
CA TRP A 534 -0.56 21.33 -14.38
C TRP A 534 -0.72 20.96 -15.85
N GLY A 535 -1.36 19.80 -16.14
CA GLY A 535 -1.74 19.39 -17.48
C GLY A 535 -0.67 18.59 -18.22
N GLU A 536 -0.87 18.43 -19.51
CA GLU A 536 -0.17 17.50 -20.40
C GLU A 536 1.35 17.66 -20.42
N ARG A 537 1.85 18.88 -20.65
CA ARG A 537 3.30 19.10 -20.87
C ARG A 537 4.15 18.81 -19.63
N PRO A 538 3.82 19.29 -18.41
CA PRO A 538 4.54 18.89 -17.20
C PRO A 538 4.48 17.39 -16.95
N LEU A 539 3.34 16.73 -17.18
CA LEU A 539 3.22 15.27 -17.05
C LEU A 539 4.10 14.52 -18.04
N LEU A 540 4.26 15.03 -19.27
CA LEU A 540 5.18 14.44 -20.26
C LEU A 540 6.64 14.66 -19.87
N VAL A 541 7.01 15.86 -19.40
CA VAL A 541 8.36 16.15 -18.89
C VAL A 541 8.71 15.20 -17.74
N GLN A 542 7.80 15.01 -16.77
CA GLN A 542 7.97 14.06 -15.69
C GLN A 542 8.20 12.65 -16.22
N ALA A 543 7.35 12.17 -17.12
CA ALA A 543 7.47 10.83 -17.69
C ALA A 543 8.81 10.60 -18.38
N MET A 544 9.27 11.56 -19.18
CA MET A 544 10.56 11.45 -19.91
C MET A 544 11.77 11.54 -18.97
N SER A 545 11.70 12.37 -17.92
CA SER A 545 12.73 12.45 -16.90
C SER A 545 12.83 11.14 -16.09
N LEU A 546 11.68 10.56 -15.70
CA LEU A 546 11.64 9.25 -15.03
C LEU A 546 12.09 8.12 -15.96
N ALA A 547 11.79 8.17 -17.27
CA ALA A 547 12.32 7.22 -18.24
C ALA A 547 13.86 7.22 -18.26
N LYS A 548 14.48 8.41 -18.20
CA LYS A 548 15.94 8.53 -18.10
C LYS A 548 16.49 7.90 -16.82
N SER A 549 15.91 8.24 -15.67
CA SER A 549 16.33 7.66 -14.37
C SER A 549 16.08 6.15 -14.31
N TYR A 550 15.00 5.68 -14.91
CA TYR A 550 14.70 4.22 -15.01
C TYR A 550 15.75 3.51 -15.88
N ASP A 551 16.17 4.13 -17.01
CA ASP A 551 17.21 3.59 -17.88
C ASP A 551 18.55 3.42 -17.14
N GLU A 552 18.89 4.35 -16.25
CA GLU A 552 20.10 4.27 -15.43
C GLU A 552 20.16 3.00 -14.57
N MET A 553 19.01 2.46 -14.14
CA MET A 553 18.94 1.22 -13.37
C MET A 553 19.39 -0.02 -14.15
N TYR A 554 19.58 0.09 -15.46
CA TYR A 554 20.04 -0.99 -16.35
C TYR A 554 21.46 -0.79 -16.90
N ARG A 555 22.07 0.40 -16.72
CA ARG A 555 23.38 0.74 -17.33
C ARG A 555 24.53 -0.09 -16.81
N THR A 556 24.46 -0.48 -15.55
CA THR A 556 25.48 -1.30 -14.91
C THR A 556 24.97 -2.71 -14.69
N THR A 557 25.87 -3.68 -14.71
CA THR A 557 25.56 -5.10 -14.54
C THR A 557 26.50 -5.73 -13.52
N GLY A 558 26.18 -6.92 -13.06
CA GLY A 558 27.01 -7.63 -12.12
C GLY A 558 26.67 -7.27 -10.68
N LEU A 559 27.45 -6.43 -10.04
CA LEU A 559 27.20 -6.02 -8.65
C LEU A 559 25.90 -5.25 -8.48
N PHE A 560 25.54 -4.43 -9.48
CA PHE A 560 24.35 -3.60 -9.44
C PHE A 560 23.09 -4.40 -9.79
N ILE A 561 22.12 -4.44 -8.88
CA ILE A 561 20.93 -5.30 -8.99
C ILE A 561 19.61 -4.55 -9.20
N GLY A 562 19.62 -3.22 -9.30
CA GLY A 562 18.43 -2.42 -9.56
C GLY A 562 18.17 -1.32 -8.54
N GLY A 563 16.93 -0.83 -8.49
CA GLY A 563 16.56 0.26 -7.61
C GLY A 563 15.06 0.46 -7.42
N ALA A 564 14.70 1.28 -6.45
CA ALA A 564 13.33 1.68 -6.12
C ALA A 564 13.13 3.18 -6.38
N GLN A 565 12.13 3.54 -7.19
CA GLN A 565 11.79 4.93 -7.49
C GLN A 565 11.26 5.65 -6.25
N TRP A 566 11.75 6.86 -6.00
CA TRP A 566 11.15 7.78 -5.06
C TRP A 566 10.22 8.72 -5.79
N HIS A 567 8.97 8.67 -5.60
CA HIS A 567 8.02 7.84 -4.87
C HIS A 567 6.83 7.56 -5.81
N PRO A 568 6.11 6.43 -5.77
CA PRO A 568 5.09 6.08 -6.78
C PRO A 568 3.78 6.84 -6.62
N PHE A 569 3.48 7.36 -5.44
CA PHE A 569 2.25 8.11 -5.14
C PHE A 569 2.60 9.52 -4.70
N ASP A 570 1.86 10.52 -5.13
CA ASP A 570 1.97 11.85 -4.54
C ASP A 570 1.59 11.78 -3.06
N HIS A 571 2.40 12.38 -2.18
CA HIS A 571 2.23 12.28 -0.75
C HIS A 571 2.47 13.59 -0.01
N GLN A 572 1.97 13.67 1.22
CA GLN A 572 2.11 14.84 2.08
C GLN A 572 3.51 14.89 2.73
N ARG A 573 3.99 16.11 2.99
CA ARG A 573 5.30 16.37 3.61
C ARG A 573 5.16 17.26 4.83
N GLY A 574 6.08 17.13 5.77
CA GLY A 574 6.20 18.05 6.89
C GLY A 574 6.99 19.30 6.53
N TYR A 575 8.19 19.15 5.96
CA TYR A 575 9.16 20.23 5.80
C TYR A 575 8.89 21.21 4.64
N HIS A 576 7.99 20.89 3.73
CA HIS A 576 7.69 21.72 2.57
C HIS A 576 6.20 21.98 2.43
N PRO A 577 5.76 23.21 2.09
CA PRO A 577 4.34 23.55 1.93
C PRO A 577 3.67 22.81 0.76
N ASP A 578 4.44 22.46 -0.27
CA ASP A 578 3.95 21.66 -1.38
C ASP A 578 4.09 20.17 -1.11
N PRO A 579 3.13 19.34 -1.51
CA PRO A 579 3.26 17.90 -1.44
C PRO A 579 4.36 17.40 -2.41
N TYR A 580 4.74 16.16 -2.25
CA TYR A 580 5.57 15.49 -3.23
C TYR A 580 4.73 15.10 -4.45
N TRP A 581 4.99 15.72 -5.60
CA TRP A 581 4.31 15.44 -6.86
C TRP A 581 5.10 14.50 -7.80
N GLY A 582 6.06 13.77 -7.30
CA GLY A 582 6.91 12.86 -8.08
C GLY A 582 6.26 11.50 -8.39
N GLY A 583 5.01 11.30 -7.97
CA GLY A 583 4.29 10.04 -8.17
C GLY A 583 4.07 9.67 -9.63
N ILE A 584 4.08 8.38 -9.92
CA ILE A 584 3.53 7.83 -11.17
C ILE A 584 2.00 7.79 -11.11
N TYR A 585 1.46 7.93 -9.90
CA TYR A 585 0.06 8.18 -9.58
C TYR A 585 -0.07 9.43 -8.71
N ASP A 586 -1.22 10.10 -8.76
CA ASP A 586 -1.55 11.16 -7.82
C ASP A 586 -1.94 10.61 -6.42
N ALA A 587 -2.28 11.50 -5.48
CA ALA A 587 -2.69 11.12 -4.13
C ALA A 587 -3.99 10.27 -4.08
N PHE A 588 -4.82 10.32 -5.09
CA PHE A 588 -6.01 9.47 -5.27
C PHE A 588 -5.76 8.20 -6.06
N ARG A 589 -4.50 7.93 -6.40
CA ARG A 589 -4.08 6.79 -7.23
C ARG A 589 -4.56 6.86 -8.69
N GLN A 590 -4.82 8.06 -9.22
CA GLN A 590 -5.06 8.26 -10.65
C GLN A 590 -3.74 8.31 -11.42
N LYS A 591 -3.69 7.61 -12.55
CA LYS A 591 -2.48 7.48 -13.37
C LYS A 591 -1.99 8.83 -13.90
N LYS A 592 -0.67 9.04 -13.89
CA LYS A 592 0.05 10.06 -14.65
C LYS A 592 0.70 9.40 -15.88
N TYR A 593 1.27 10.17 -16.79
CA TYR A 593 1.99 9.61 -17.94
C TYR A 593 3.18 8.74 -17.53
N ALA A 594 3.81 9.06 -16.42
CA ALA A 594 4.92 8.30 -15.85
C ALA A 594 4.55 6.84 -15.48
N TYR A 595 3.28 6.54 -15.18
CA TYR A 595 2.81 5.16 -15.02
C TYR A 595 3.08 4.32 -16.29
N GLU A 596 2.84 4.90 -17.45
CA GLU A 596 2.98 4.18 -18.73
C GLU A 596 4.46 3.89 -19.07
N VAL A 597 5.38 4.73 -18.57
CA VAL A 597 6.83 4.43 -18.64
C VAL A 597 7.14 3.13 -17.91
N PHE A 598 6.67 3.01 -16.66
CA PHE A 598 6.89 1.82 -15.84
C PHE A 598 6.20 0.59 -16.44
N ARG A 599 4.91 0.72 -16.77
CA ARG A 599 4.11 -0.37 -17.32
C ARG A 599 4.70 -0.92 -18.64
N SER A 600 5.25 -0.06 -19.48
CA SER A 600 5.86 -0.47 -20.74
C SER A 600 7.12 -1.32 -20.57
N GLN A 601 7.73 -1.39 -19.38
CA GLN A 601 8.92 -2.21 -19.16
C GLN A 601 8.58 -3.68 -18.87
N SER A 602 7.32 -4.00 -18.57
CA SER A 602 6.89 -5.39 -18.38
C SER A 602 6.86 -6.13 -19.72
N PRO A 603 7.39 -7.38 -19.79
CA PRO A 603 7.35 -8.16 -21.04
C PRO A 603 5.92 -8.34 -21.57
N ALA A 604 5.71 -8.14 -22.86
CA ALA A 604 4.41 -8.36 -23.50
C ALA A 604 3.92 -9.82 -23.39
N SER A 605 4.83 -10.76 -23.18
CA SER A 605 4.55 -12.19 -22.99
C SER A 605 4.28 -12.59 -21.54
N LEU A 606 4.40 -11.64 -20.58
CA LEU A 606 4.17 -11.92 -19.17
C LEU A 606 2.76 -12.51 -18.97
N GLN A 607 2.69 -13.58 -18.18
CA GLN A 607 1.46 -14.17 -17.70
C GLN A 607 1.46 -14.06 -16.17
N HIS A 608 0.43 -13.47 -15.61
CA HIS A 608 0.27 -13.32 -14.17
C HIS A 608 -1.20 -13.51 -13.79
N PRO A 609 -1.51 -14.23 -12.69
CA PRO A 609 -2.92 -14.52 -12.35
C PRO A 609 -3.74 -13.28 -11.98
N LEU A 610 -3.13 -12.26 -11.42
CA LEU A 610 -3.82 -11.09 -10.85
C LEU A 610 -3.43 -9.74 -11.46
N ALA A 611 -2.19 -9.59 -11.93
CA ALA A 611 -1.71 -8.33 -12.49
C ALA A 611 -2.15 -8.13 -13.96
N GLU A 612 -2.19 -6.87 -14.39
CA GLU A 612 -2.39 -6.53 -15.81
C GLU A 612 -1.18 -6.98 -16.63
N CYS A 613 -1.43 -7.80 -17.64
CA CYS A 613 -0.41 -8.40 -18.51
C CYS A 613 -0.71 -8.16 -19.98
N GLY A 614 0.26 -8.53 -20.83
CA GLY A 614 0.10 -8.52 -22.27
C GLY A 614 0.62 -7.24 -22.96
N PRO A 615 0.46 -7.18 -24.30
CA PRO A 615 0.86 -6.03 -25.09
C PRO A 615 0.15 -4.75 -24.67
N MET A 616 0.90 -3.65 -24.62
CA MET A 616 0.33 -2.32 -24.32
C MET A 616 0.89 -1.26 -25.28
N ILE A 617 0.11 -0.22 -25.48
CA ILE A 617 0.50 0.98 -26.22
C ILE A 617 -0.22 2.19 -25.65
N PHE A 618 0.51 3.29 -25.47
CA PHE A 618 -0.05 4.53 -24.96
C PHE A 618 0.51 5.75 -25.71
N ILE A 619 -0.36 6.57 -26.25
CA ILE A 619 -0.04 7.84 -26.89
C ILE A 619 -0.03 8.92 -25.80
N ALA A 620 1.15 9.45 -25.45
CA ALA A 620 1.30 10.52 -24.46
C ALA A 620 1.09 11.89 -25.11
N HIS A 621 -0.13 12.14 -25.61
CA HIS A 621 -0.48 13.35 -26.36
C HIS A 621 -1.99 13.58 -26.34
N GLU A 622 -2.47 14.79 -26.05
CA GLU A 622 -3.92 15.07 -25.92
C GLU A 622 -4.51 15.79 -27.15
N MET A 623 -3.69 16.05 -28.16
CA MET A 623 -4.12 16.71 -29.41
C MET A 623 -4.80 18.07 -29.16
N SER A 624 -4.36 18.78 -28.13
CA SER A 624 -4.83 20.12 -27.77
C SER A 624 -4.01 21.22 -28.44
N GLN A 625 -4.44 22.47 -28.29
CA GLN A 625 -3.64 23.64 -28.74
C GLN A 625 -2.34 23.82 -27.93
N PHE A 626 -2.18 23.14 -26.78
CA PHE A 626 -1.00 23.20 -25.94
C PHE A 626 -0.10 21.97 -26.08
N SER A 627 -0.55 20.96 -26.83
CA SER A 627 0.21 19.74 -27.08
C SER A 627 1.45 20.03 -27.93
N ASP A 628 2.52 19.28 -27.71
CA ASP A 628 3.77 19.42 -28.46
C ASP A 628 3.60 18.98 -29.92
N LYS A 629 4.54 19.37 -30.77
CA LYS A 629 4.60 18.88 -32.17
C LYS A 629 5.02 17.42 -32.24
N ASP A 630 5.85 16.99 -31.28
CA ASP A 630 6.35 15.64 -31.18
C ASP A 630 5.37 14.77 -30.41
N VAL A 631 5.21 13.53 -30.85
CA VAL A 631 4.35 12.54 -30.20
C VAL A 631 5.19 11.44 -29.58
N VAL A 632 5.04 11.26 -28.28
CA VAL A 632 5.69 10.18 -27.53
C VAL A 632 4.73 9.02 -27.36
N VAL A 633 5.21 7.81 -27.63
CA VAL A 633 4.45 6.56 -27.44
C VAL A 633 5.23 5.63 -26.51
N PHE A 634 4.57 5.17 -25.45
CA PHE A 634 5.09 4.13 -24.56
C PHE A 634 4.47 2.78 -24.95
N THR A 635 5.30 1.75 -25.05
CA THR A 635 4.86 0.41 -25.48
C THR A 635 5.87 -0.66 -25.06
N ASN A 636 5.40 -1.90 -24.94
CA ASN A 636 6.22 -3.10 -24.78
C ASN A 636 6.19 -4.00 -26.04
N CYS A 637 5.86 -3.43 -27.20
CA CYS A 637 5.89 -4.11 -28.50
C CYS A 637 7.25 -3.90 -29.19
N ASP A 638 7.51 -4.64 -30.28
CA ASP A 638 8.77 -4.53 -31.03
C ASP A 638 8.88 -3.23 -31.85
N SER A 639 7.73 -2.70 -32.29
CA SER A 639 7.64 -1.48 -33.08
C SER A 639 6.26 -0.82 -32.98
N VAL A 640 6.23 0.47 -33.33
CA VAL A 640 5.01 1.29 -33.34
C VAL A 640 4.75 1.81 -34.73
N ARG A 641 3.54 1.63 -35.24
CA ARG A 641 3.00 2.35 -36.41
C ARG A 641 2.06 3.44 -35.92
N LEU A 642 2.45 4.69 -36.12
CA LEU A 642 1.64 5.87 -35.80
C LEU A 642 1.03 6.45 -37.06
N SER A 643 -0.26 6.70 -37.06
CA SER A 643 -0.95 7.39 -38.13
C SER A 643 -1.81 8.54 -37.61
N ILE A 644 -1.98 9.58 -38.41
CA ILE A 644 -2.79 10.75 -38.09
C ILE A 644 -3.69 11.12 -39.28
N TYR A 645 -4.82 11.75 -38.98
CA TYR A 645 -5.82 12.22 -39.97
C TYR A 645 -6.34 11.08 -40.87
N ASP A 646 -6.90 10.02 -40.25
CA ASP A 646 -7.37 8.81 -40.95
C ASP A 646 -6.29 8.15 -41.82
N GLY A 647 -5.05 8.13 -41.33
CA GLY A 647 -3.93 7.52 -42.05
C GLY A 647 -3.35 8.37 -43.21
N THR A 648 -3.73 9.65 -43.32
CA THR A 648 -3.16 10.56 -44.33
C THR A 648 -1.64 10.69 -44.20
N LYS A 649 -1.14 10.60 -42.95
CA LYS A 649 0.29 10.52 -42.64
C LYS A 649 0.50 9.32 -41.74
N THR A 650 1.56 8.57 -42.00
CA THR A 650 1.91 7.36 -41.25
C THR A 650 3.40 7.21 -41.12
N TRP A 651 3.85 6.81 -39.96
CA TRP A 651 5.24 6.52 -39.63
C TRP A 651 5.33 5.16 -38.94
N THR A 652 6.45 4.48 -39.11
CA THR A 652 6.76 3.26 -38.34
C THR A 652 8.16 3.40 -37.78
N LYS A 653 8.28 3.20 -36.45
CA LYS A 653 9.57 3.21 -35.74
C LYS A 653 9.70 1.94 -34.89
N PRO A 654 10.90 1.32 -34.84
CA PRO A 654 11.19 0.23 -33.93
C PRO A 654 11.28 0.77 -32.50
N VAL A 655 11.01 -0.09 -31.53
CA VAL A 655 11.38 0.13 -30.13
C VAL A 655 12.86 -0.23 -29.99
N VAL A 656 13.61 0.62 -29.31
CA VAL A 656 15.05 0.36 -29.10
C VAL A 656 15.21 -0.56 -27.90
N HIS A 657 15.84 -1.70 -28.12
CA HIS A 657 16.22 -2.70 -27.11
C HIS A 657 17.77 -2.78 -27.10
N ALA A 658 18.40 -2.07 -26.21
CA ALA A 658 19.85 -2.07 -26.12
C ALA A 658 20.33 -2.71 -24.81
N LYS A 659 21.41 -3.48 -24.88
CA LYS A 659 22.03 -4.08 -23.69
C LYS A 659 22.54 -2.97 -22.77
N GLY A 660 22.21 -3.05 -21.46
CA GLY A 660 22.57 -2.03 -20.49
C GLY A 660 21.62 -0.82 -20.49
N HIS A 661 20.45 -0.96 -21.08
CA HIS A 661 19.37 0.03 -21.10
C HIS A 661 18.04 -0.59 -20.70
N MET A 662 17.06 0.25 -20.42
CA MET A 662 15.69 -0.20 -20.10
C MET A 662 15.15 -1.11 -21.21
N PRO A 663 14.29 -2.08 -20.89
CA PRO A 663 13.76 -3.03 -21.87
C PRO A 663 13.08 -2.38 -23.07
N ASN A 664 12.31 -1.32 -22.87
CA ASN A 664 11.50 -0.69 -23.91
C ASN A 664 11.62 0.84 -23.82
N ALA A 665 12.50 1.41 -24.64
CA ALA A 665 12.67 2.85 -24.69
C ALA A 665 11.42 3.57 -25.25
N PRO A 666 11.06 4.77 -24.78
CA PRO A 666 9.99 5.57 -25.36
C PRO A 666 10.23 5.84 -26.86
N VAL A 667 9.17 5.71 -27.69
CA VAL A 667 9.23 5.96 -29.12
C VAL A 667 8.76 7.39 -29.40
N ILE A 668 9.63 8.23 -29.95
CA ILE A 668 9.36 9.63 -30.25
C ILE A 668 9.18 9.80 -31.77
N PHE A 669 8.04 10.36 -32.16
CA PHE A 669 7.72 10.75 -33.52
C PHE A 669 7.78 12.26 -33.64
N GLU A 670 8.77 12.78 -34.37
CA GLU A 670 9.04 14.19 -34.48
C GLU A 670 8.13 14.89 -35.49
N ASN A 671 7.69 16.12 -35.16
CA ASN A 671 6.89 17.00 -36.06
C ASN A 671 5.61 16.34 -36.63
N VAL A 672 4.87 15.56 -35.80
CA VAL A 672 3.63 14.87 -36.18
C VAL A 672 2.43 15.78 -36.07
N TRP A 673 2.33 16.53 -34.95
CA TRP A 673 1.16 17.33 -34.63
C TRP A 673 1.31 18.78 -35.03
N ASP A 674 0.33 19.29 -35.78
CA ASP A 674 0.20 20.73 -36.10
C ASP A 674 -1.23 21.17 -35.83
N PHE A 675 -1.40 22.09 -34.87
CA PHE A 675 -2.71 22.60 -34.50
C PHE A 675 -3.42 23.30 -35.66
N TRP A 676 -2.70 24.01 -36.51
CA TRP A 676 -3.31 24.75 -37.65
C TRP A 676 -3.78 23.78 -38.75
N GLU A 677 -3.03 22.71 -38.98
CA GLU A 677 -3.46 21.64 -39.88
C GLU A 677 -4.74 20.96 -39.35
N ALA A 678 -4.76 20.58 -38.08
CA ALA A 678 -5.94 20.01 -37.41
C ALA A 678 -7.15 20.95 -37.48
N ARG A 679 -6.91 22.27 -37.27
CA ARG A 679 -7.95 23.30 -37.43
C ARG A 679 -8.43 23.38 -38.90
N GLY A 680 -7.55 23.19 -39.86
CA GLY A 680 -7.92 23.10 -41.27
C GLY A 680 -8.94 22.01 -41.52
N TYR A 681 -8.73 20.80 -41.03
CA TYR A 681 -9.70 19.70 -41.15
C TYR A 681 -10.97 20.00 -40.38
N SER A 682 -10.87 20.36 -39.10
CA SER A 682 -12.05 20.46 -38.23
C SER A 682 -12.93 21.67 -38.50
N TYR A 683 -12.36 22.85 -38.71
CA TYR A 683 -13.07 24.13 -38.86
C TYR A 683 -13.32 24.47 -40.32
N THR A 684 -12.28 24.44 -41.15
CA THR A 684 -12.38 24.88 -42.57
C THR A 684 -13.13 23.83 -43.41
N GLN A 685 -12.74 22.58 -43.31
CA GLN A 685 -13.37 21.49 -44.07
C GLN A 685 -14.58 20.87 -43.37
N LYS A 686 -14.93 21.29 -42.15
CA LYS A 686 -16.07 20.76 -41.36
C LYS A 686 -15.99 19.26 -41.11
N ASN A 687 -14.79 18.68 -41.15
CA ASN A 687 -14.53 17.26 -40.98
C ASN A 687 -13.66 17.00 -39.72
N TRP A 688 -14.21 17.29 -38.54
CA TRP A 688 -13.51 17.13 -37.25
C TRP A 688 -13.19 15.66 -36.94
N GLN A 689 -13.97 14.71 -37.47
CA GLN A 689 -13.77 13.27 -37.27
C GLN A 689 -12.44 12.79 -37.87
N LYS A 690 -11.95 13.48 -38.91
CA LYS A 690 -10.66 13.20 -39.51
C LYS A 690 -9.48 13.53 -38.58
N VAL A 691 -9.70 14.41 -37.61
CA VAL A 691 -8.66 14.77 -36.64
C VAL A 691 -8.59 13.66 -35.59
N ASN A 692 -7.83 12.64 -35.88
CA ASN A 692 -7.54 11.49 -34.99
C ASN A 692 -6.11 11.05 -35.13
N MET A 693 -5.62 10.33 -34.12
CA MET A 693 -4.30 9.71 -34.05
C MET A 693 -4.48 8.26 -33.65
N VAL A 694 -3.83 7.35 -34.35
CA VAL A 694 -3.90 5.90 -34.10
C VAL A 694 -2.47 5.38 -33.97
N ALA A 695 -2.17 4.74 -32.84
CA ALA A 695 -0.94 4.01 -32.64
C ALA A 695 -1.23 2.51 -32.58
N GLU A 696 -0.48 1.74 -33.33
CA GLU A 696 -0.55 0.28 -33.39
C GLU A 696 0.76 -0.33 -32.92
N GLY A 697 0.68 -1.17 -31.88
CA GLY A 697 1.80 -1.95 -31.39
C GLY A 697 1.96 -3.24 -32.18
N ILE A 698 3.17 -3.51 -32.64
CA ILE A 698 3.50 -4.60 -33.55
C ILE A 698 4.50 -5.53 -32.87
N ILE A 699 4.19 -6.82 -32.81
CA ILE A 699 5.09 -7.91 -32.35
C ILE A 699 5.19 -8.94 -33.46
N ASN A 700 6.41 -9.31 -33.85
CA ASN A 700 6.67 -10.29 -34.92
C ASN A 700 5.92 -9.94 -36.23
N GLY A 701 5.87 -8.66 -36.56
CA GLY A 701 5.20 -8.14 -37.78
C GLY A 701 3.67 -8.11 -37.73
N LYS A 702 3.06 -8.46 -36.60
CA LYS A 702 1.59 -8.45 -36.42
C LYS A 702 1.16 -7.36 -35.45
N VAL A 703 0.09 -6.65 -35.78
CA VAL A 703 -0.56 -5.70 -34.86
C VAL A 703 -1.18 -6.50 -33.71
N VAL A 704 -0.80 -6.21 -32.47
CA VAL A 704 -1.26 -6.90 -31.26
C VAL A 704 -2.07 -6.00 -30.32
N CYS A 705 -1.89 -4.69 -30.41
CA CYS A 705 -2.69 -3.71 -29.67
C CYS A 705 -2.81 -2.40 -30.45
N THR A 706 -3.85 -1.63 -30.16
CA THR A 706 -4.15 -0.37 -30.86
C THR A 706 -4.75 0.63 -29.88
N GLN A 707 -4.32 1.87 -29.95
CA GLN A 707 -4.96 3.00 -29.29
C GLN A 707 -5.33 4.08 -30.33
N LYS A 708 -6.56 4.56 -30.27
CA LYS A 708 -7.04 5.71 -31.03
C LYS A 708 -7.31 6.86 -30.08
N LYS A 709 -6.80 8.05 -30.41
CA LYS A 709 -7.09 9.32 -29.72
C LYS A 709 -7.73 10.33 -30.67
N MET A 710 -8.57 11.18 -30.11
CA MET A 710 -9.15 12.33 -30.78
C MET A 710 -9.09 13.52 -29.82
N PRO A 711 -8.95 14.76 -30.34
CA PRO A 711 -9.04 15.95 -29.49
C PRO A 711 -10.45 16.04 -28.87
N SER A 712 -10.51 16.29 -27.59
CA SER A 712 -11.80 16.53 -26.92
C SER A 712 -12.44 17.83 -27.43
N ARG A 713 -13.76 17.77 -27.59
CA ARG A 713 -14.57 18.92 -27.96
C ARG A 713 -15.15 19.60 -26.70
N ARG A 714 -16.24 20.34 -26.84
CA ARG A 714 -16.91 20.98 -25.69
C ARG A 714 -17.38 19.94 -24.68
N SER A 715 -17.18 20.24 -23.39
CA SER A 715 -17.73 19.45 -22.29
C SER A 715 -19.26 19.37 -22.39
N THR A 716 -19.82 18.17 -22.45
CA THR A 716 -21.27 17.96 -22.57
C THR A 716 -21.83 16.95 -21.58
N LYS A 717 -20.98 16.04 -21.08
CA LYS A 717 -21.40 14.95 -20.19
C LYS A 717 -20.40 14.73 -19.07
N LEU A 718 -20.90 14.21 -17.97
CA LEU A 718 -20.10 13.53 -16.95
C LEU A 718 -20.17 12.02 -17.20
N ARG A 719 -19.07 11.32 -16.92
CA ARG A 719 -19.00 9.86 -16.89
C ARG A 719 -18.42 9.45 -15.52
N LEU A 720 -19.07 8.48 -14.87
CA LEU A 720 -18.57 7.91 -13.60
C LEU A 720 -17.98 6.53 -13.82
N TYR A 721 -16.92 6.22 -13.07
CA TYR A 721 -16.46 4.86 -12.90
C TYR A 721 -15.98 4.62 -11.46
N VAL A 722 -15.99 3.36 -11.04
CA VAL A 722 -15.52 2.93 -9.71
C VAL A 722 -14.15 2.28 -9.87
N ASP A 723 -13.16 2.76 -9.13
CA ASP A 723 -11.80 2.21 -9.15
C ASP A 723 -11.68 1.01 -8.21
N THR A 724 -12.26 -0.12 -8.61
CA THR A 724 -12.34 -1.33 -7.78
C THR A 724 -11.03 -2.08 -7.67
N GLN A 725 -10.17 -2.00 -8.68
CA GLN A 725 -9.03 -2.92 -8.85
C GLN A 725 -9.44 -4.40 -8.71
N LYS A 726 -10.67 -4.74 -9.11
CA LYS A 726 -11.33 -6.05 -8.99
C LYS A 726 -11.61 -6.51 -7.55
N VAL A 727 -11.51 -5.65 -6.55
CA VAL A 727 -11.82 -5.96 -5.14
C VAL A 727 -13.08 -5.26 -4.68
N ASN A 728 -13.93 -5.97 -3.97
CA ASN A 728 -15.17 -5.45 -3.42
C ASN A 728 -14.93 -4.40 -2.32
N LEU A 729 -15.92 -3.56 -2.12
CA LEU A 729 -16.06 -2.69 -0.96
C LEU A 729 -16.68 -3.50 0.18
N ILE A 730 -16.04 -3.52 1.36
CA ILE A 730 -16.49 -4.28 2.53
C ILE A 730 -17.37 -3.40 3.43
N ALA A 731 -18.50 -3.91 3.88
CA ALA A 731 -19.41 -3.19 4.79
C ALA A 731 -18.96 -3.33 6.26
N ASP A 732 -17.92 -2.59 6.65
CA ASP A 732 -17.35 -2.59 8.00
C ASP A 732 -17.33 -1.21 8.68
N GLY A 733 -17.78 -0.17 7.97
CA GLY A 733 -17.83 1.22 8.46
C GLY A 733 -16.48 1.96 8.35
N SER A 734 -15.45 1.34 7.78
CA SER A 734 -14.15 1.95 7.55
C SER A 734 -13.67 1.82 6.10
N ASP A 735 -14.03 0.74 5.41
CA ASP A 735 -13.62 0.51 4.01
C ASP A 735 -14.20 1.58 3.08
N PHE A 736 -13.37 2.04 2.16
CA PHE A 736 -13.75 3.03 1.17
C PHE A 736 -13.25 2.66 -0.24
N ILE A 737 -13.90 3.26 -1.23
CA ILE A 737 -13.55 3.11 -2.63
C ILE A 737 -13.53 4.47 -3.32
N VAL A 738 -12.71 4.61 -4.37
CA VAL A 738 -12.65 5.83 -5.16
C VAL A 738 -13.65 5.74 -6.30
N VAL A 739 -14.54 6.72 -6.39
CA VAL A 739 -15.40 6.95 -7.55
C VAL A 739 -14.90 8.18 -8.29
N VAL A 740 -14.71 8.08 -9.58
CA VAL A 740 -14.14 9.15 -10.39
C VAL A 740 -15.14 9.68 -11.38
N ALA A 741 -15.35 10.99 -11.39
CA ALA A 741 -16.11 11.70 -12.40
C ALA A 741 -15.18 12.23 -13.50
N GLU A 742 -15.39 11.87 -14.74
CA GLU A 742 -14.71 12.42 -15.89
C GLU A 742 -15.60 13.38 -16.65
N VAL A 743 -15.05 14.52 -17.05
CA VAL A 743 -15.73 15.48 -17.93
C VAL A 743 -15.44 15.10 -19.37
N THR A 744 -16.48 14.78 -20.13
CA THR A 744 -16.35 14.28 -21.50
C THR A 744 -17.12 15.13 -22.51
N ASP A 745 -16.75 15.00 -23.78
CA ASP A 745 -17.54 15.46 -24.92
C ASP A 745 -18.62 14.42 -25.32
N ASP A 746 -19.42 14.74 -26.35
CA ASP A 746 -20.48 13.85 -26.87
C ASP A 746 -19.95 12.49 -27.36
N SER A 747 -18.68 12.44 -27.77
CA SER A 747 -18.02 11.22 -28.25
C SER A 747 -17.35 10.41 -27.16
N GLY A 748 -17.40 10.89 -25.91
CA GLY A 748 -16.79 10.23 -24.74
C GLY A 748 -15.30 10.53 -24.56
N ASN A 749 -14.71 11.47 -25.34
CA ASN A 749 -13.34 11.89 -25.15
C ASN A 749 -13.24 12.76 -23.87
N VAL A 750 -12.32 12.42 -22.99
CA VAL A 750 -12.10 13.17 -21.74
C VAL A 750 -11.53 14.54 -22.07
N ARG A 751 -12.14 15.60 -21.54
CA ARG A 751 -11.66 16.96 -21.72
C ARG A 751 -10.58 17.29 -20.68
N ARG A 752 -9.33 17.11 -21.04
CA ARG A 752 -8.19 17.33 -20.13
C ARG A 752 -8.02 18.77 -19.65
N LEU A 753 -8.57 19.74 -20.38
CA LEU A 753 -8.56 21.16 -20.01
C LEU A 753 -9.80 21.62 -19.22
N ALA A 754 -10.65 20.69 -18.80
CA ALA A 754 -11.82 20.97 -17.98
C ALA A 754 -11.41 21.55 -16.61
N LYS A 755 -12.22 22.49 -16.08
CA LYS A 755 -11.98 23.20 -14.81
C LYS A 755 -13.24 23.29 -13.94
N GLU A 756 -14.25 22.50 -14.25
CA GLU A 756 -15.49 22.42 -13.50
C GLU A 756 -15.24 21.95 -12.06
N ASN A 757 -16.07 22.35 -11.12
CA ASN A 757 -16.19 21.73 -9.81
C ASN A 757 -17.31 20.72 -9.84
N ILE A 758 -17.07 19.52 -9.37
CA ILE A 758 -18.06 18.44 -9.33
C ILE A 758 -18.61 18.30 -7.93
N VAL A 759 -19.93 18.32 -7.83
CA VAL A 759 -20.68 18.04 -6.61
C VAL A 759 -21.16 16.60 -6.66
N PHE A 760 -20.81 15.83 -5.62
CA PHE A 760 -21.26 14.46 -5.45
C PHE A 760 -22.34 14.37 -4.37
N THR A 761 -23.28 13.44 -4.57
CA THR A 761 -24.25 13.02 -3.55
C THR A 761 -24.33 11.50 -3.52
N VAL A 762 -24.60 10.95 -2.33
CA VAL A 762 -24.67 9.51 -2.09
C VAL A 762 -26.00 9.15 -1.46
N GLU A 763 -26.59 8.05 -1.93
CA GLU A 763 -27.81 7.44 -1.37
C GLU A 763 -27.52 5.95 -1.07
N GLY A 764 -28.14 5.39 -0.02
CA GLY A 764 -27.98 3.99 0.36
C GLY A 764 -26.91 3.77 1.42
N GLU A 765 -26.21 2.62 1.36
CA GLU A 765 -25.30 2.15 2.40
C GLU A 765 -23.85 2.69 2.23
N GLY A 766 -23.73 3.98 1.99
CA GLY A 766 -22.44 4.66 1.84
C GLY A 766 -22.48 6.13 2.21
N GLU A 767 -21.32 6.73 2.42
CA GLU A 767 -21.13 8.14 2.74
C GLU A 767 -19.87 8.70 2.07
N ILE A 768 -19.87 10.01 1.82
CA ILE A 768 -18.70 10.72 1.27
C ILE A 768 -17.71 11.02 2.38
N ILE A 769 -16.42 10.75 2.14
CA ILE A 769 -15.34 11.17 3.03
C ILE A 769 -14.93 12.61 2.68
N GLY A 770 -15.09 13.50 3.65
CA GLY A 770 -14.72 14.91 3.54
C GLY A 770 -15.77 15.79 2.88
N ASP A 771 -15.58 17.08 3.03
CA ASP A 771 -16.52 18.13 2.62
C ASP A 771 -15.79 19.32 1.94
N ALA A 772 -16.47 20.43 1.82
CA ALA A 772 -15.94 21.64 1.19
C ALA A 772 -14.77 22.27 1.94
N THR A 773 -14.64 22.04 3.25
CA THR A 773 -13.57 22.65 4.09
C THR A 773 -12.19 22.12 3.73
N ILE A 774 -12.11 20.90 3.21
CA ILE A 774 -10.87 20.26 2.73
C ILE A 774 -10.86 20.08 1.20
N GLY A 775 -11.78 20.69 0.47
CA GLY A 775 -11.89 20.60 -0.99
C GLY A 775 -12.25 19.20 -1.50
N ALA A 776 -12.93 18.39 -0.66
CA ALA A 776 -13.34 17.03 -1.04
C ALA A 776 -14.65 17.02 -1.83
N ASN A 777 -15.62 17.87 -1.43
CA ASN A 777 -16.90 17.97 -2.12
C ASN A 777 -17.52 19.38 -1.93
N PRO A 778 -17.60 20.22 -2.93
CA PRO A 778 -17.25 20.01 -4.35
C PRO A 778 -15.76 19.74 -4.60
N ARG A 779 -15.45 18.86 -5.58
CA ARG A 779 -14.08 18.57 -6.00
C ARG A 779 -13.77 19.24 -7.34
N THR A 780 -12.65 19.96 -7.41
CA THR A 780 -12.18 20.57 -8.65
C THR A 780 -11.66 19.48 -9.61
N VAL A 781 -11.99 19.62 -10.88
CA VAL A 781 -11.49 18.74 -11.94
C VAL A 781 -10.01 19.01 -12.21
N GLU A 782 -9.21 17.97 -12.18
CA GLU A 782 -7.80 17.97 -12.51
C GLU A 782 -7.52 17.02 -13.66
N PHE A 783 -6.95 17.54 -14.75
CA PHE A 783 -6.67 16.78 -15.97
C PHE A 783 -7.88 15.95 -16.45
N GLY A 784 -9.06 16.56 -16.39
CA GLY A 784 -10.33 16.01 -16.91
C GLY A 784 -11.10 15.11 -15.94
N SER A 785 -10.65 14.92 -14.71
CA SER A 785 -11.31 14.06 -13.73
C SER A 785 -11.37 14.65 -12.32
N ALA A 786 -12.37 14.25 -11.54
CA ALA A 786 -12.53 14.58 -10.13
C ALA A 786 -12.87 13.30 -9.33
N PRO A 787 -12.00 12.87 -8.41
CA PRO A 787 -12.27 11.73 -7.55
C PRO A 787 -13.08 12.12 -6.30
N VAL A 788 -13.84 11.15 -5.79
CA VAL A 788 -14.49 11.21 -4.48
C VAL A 788 -14.28 9.88 -3.76
N LEU A 789 -14.08 9.92 -2.45
CA LEU A 789 -13.98 8.74 -1.61
C LEU A 789 -15.37 8.40 -1.04
N ILE A 790 -15.81 7.17 -1.27
CA ILE A 790 -17.08 6.64 -0.77
C ILE A 790 -16.78 5.56 0.25
N ARG A 791 -17.13 5.82 1.52
CA ARG A 791 -17.00 4.89 2.63
C ARG A 791 -18.26 4.07 2.75
N SER A 792 -18.16 2.77 3.02
CA SER A 792 -19.29 1.91 3.34
C SER A 792 -19.85 2.17 4.73
N THR A 793 -21.13 1.89 4.92
CA THR A 793 -21.69 1.69 6.26
C THR A 793 -21.34 0.28 6.77
N ARG A 794 -21.78 -0.08 8.00
CA ARG A 794 -21.62 -1.43 8.55
C ARG A 794 -22.64 -2.42 7.97
N LYS A 795 -23.56 -1.95 7.17
CA LYS A 795 -24.60 -2.74 6.53
C LYS A 795 -24.30 -2.88 5.05
N ALA A 796 -24.20 -4.12 4.59
CA ALA A 796 -23.99 -4.41 3.18
C ALA A 796 -25.22 -4.02 2.36
N GLY A 797 -24.99 -3.42 1.19
CA GLY A 797 -26.07 -3.02 0.33
C GLY A 797 -25.65 -2.09 -0.81
N LYS A 798 -26.68 -1.59 -1.52
CA LYS A 798 -26.51 -0.70 -2.65
C LYS A 798 -26.13 0.71 -2.22
N ILE A 799 -25.24 1.30 -3.01
CA ILE A 799 -24.75 2.67 -2.87
C ILE A 799 -24.93 3.34 -4.24
N LYS A 800 -25.67 4.42 -4.29
CA LYS A 800 -25.86 5.20 -5.50
C LYS A 800 -25.10 6.52 -5.37
N VAL A 801 -24.15 6.74 -6.27
CA VAL A 801 -23.37 7.98 -6.35
C VAL A 801 -23.84 8.78 -7.54
N LYS A 802 -24.22 10.03 -7.30
CA LYS A 802 -24.61 10.99 -8.34
C LYS A 802 -23.56 12.10 -8.42
N ALA A 803 -23.27 12.54 -9.65
CA ALA A 803 -22.35 13.65 -9.90
C ALA A 803 -22.99 14.68 -10.83
N ARG A 804 -22.79 15.96 -10.48
CA ARG A 804 -23.18 17.10 -11.31
C ARG A 804 -22.12 18.19 -11.20
N VAL A 805 -22.09 19.09 -12.17
CA VAL A 805 -21.26 20.29 -12.04
C VAL A 805 -21.87 21.23 -11.01
N GLN A 806 -21.03 22.00 -10.32
CA GLN A 806 -21.48 22.96 -9.30
C GLN A 806 -22.39 24.04 -9.85
N PHE A 807 -22.04 24.57 -11.02
CA PHE A 807 -22.82 25.63 -11.69
C PHE A 807 -23.51 25.03 -12.92
N GLU A 808 -24.76 24.65 -12.74
CA GLU A 808 -25.59 24.06 -13.80
C GLU A 808 -26.08 25.12 -14.78
N GLY A 809 -26.44 24.70 -15.97
CA GLY A 809 -26.99 25.54 -17.04
C GLY A 809 -27.17 24.76 -18.32
N THR A 810 -27.90 25.31 -19.28
CA THR A 810 -28.25 24.63 -20.56
C THR A 810 -27.00 24.20 -21.37
N GLN A 811 -25.85 24.75 -21.12
CA GLN A 811 -24.61 24.43 -21.80
C GLN A 811 -23.61 23.67 -20.91
N ALA A 812 -23.98 23.41 -19.65
CA ALA A 812 -23.16 22.66 -18.72
C ALA A 812 -23.16 21.15 -19.03
N PRO A 813 -22.13 20.40 -18.65
CA PRO A 813 -22.14 18.94 -18.74
C PRO A 813 -23.32 18.35 -17.98
N THR A 814 -24.01 17.37 -18.60
CA THR A 814 -25.15 16.71 -17.96
C THR A 814 -24.70 15.86 -16.79
N ALA A 815 -25.49 15.90 -15.70
CA ALA A 815 -25.32 15.04 -14.53
C ALA A 815 -25.44 13.56 -14.88
N THR A 816 -24.81 12.72 -14.05
CA THR A 816 -24.83 11.27 -14.21
C THR A 816 -24.84 10.57 -12.83
N GLU A 817 -25.15 9.29 -12.83
CA GLU A 817 -25.12 8.46 -11.62
C GLU A 817 -24.50 7.09 -11.90
N ILE A 818 -23.99 6.45 -10.85
CA ILE A 818 -23.50 5.08 -10.86
C ILE A 818 -23.96 4.36 -9.61
N GLU A 819 -24.24 3.07 -9.74
CA GLU A 819 -24.59 2.19 -8.63
C GLU A 819 -23.45 1.20 -8.37
N LEU A 820 -23.08 1.04 -7.11
CA LEU A 820 -22.14 0.02 -6.63
C LEU A 820 -22.73 -0.67 -5.40
N GLU A 821 -22.11 -1.74 -4.95
CA GLU A 821 -22.61 -2.54 -3.84
C GLU A 821 -21.45 -2.88 -2.89
N SER A 822 -21.69 -2.77 -1.60
CA SER A 822 -20.79 -3.29 -0.56
C SER A 822 -21.20 -4.70 -0.16
N VAL A 823 -20.19 -5.54 0.16
CA VAL A 823 -20.40 -6.91 0.62
C VAL A 823 -20.23 -7.01 2.13
N PRO A 824 -20.88 -7.99 2.80
CA PRO A 824 -20.76 -8.17 4.23
C PRO A 824 -19.32 -8.39 4.70
N ALA A 825 -18.96 -7.84 5.85
CA ALA A 825 -17.74 -8.22 6.57
C ALA A 825 -17.84 -9.69 7.04
N GLU A 826 -16.71 -10.40 7.05
CA GLU A 826 -16.69 -11.85 7.37
C GLU A 826 -16.64 -12.13 8.85
N LEU A 827 -15.87 -11.33 9.57
CA LEU A 827 -15.67 -11.53 10.99
C LEU A 827 -16.80 -10.86 11.78
N PRO A 828 -17.30 -11.51 12.85
CA PRO A 828 -18.29 -10.90 13.72
C PRO A 828 -17.73 -9.63 14.35
N PHE A 829 -18.56 -8.60 14.44
CA PHE A 829 -18.21 -7.37 15.13
C PHE A 829 -18.34 -7.53 16.65
N CYS A 830 -17.51 -6.80 17.40
CA CYS A 830 -17.64 -6.64 18.85
C CYS A 830 -17.71 -5.15 19.19
N TYR A 831 -18.93 -4.64 19.40
CA TYR A 831 -19.23 -3.24 19.78
C TYR A 831 -20.66 -3.16 20.32
N GLU A 832 -21.02 -2.04 20.94
CA GLU A 832 -22.40 -1.74 21.33
C GLU A 832 -23.15 -1.05 20.17
N GLU A 833 -24.20 -1.68 19.64
CA GLU A 833 -25.04 -1.10 18.57
C GLU A 833 -25.61 0.26 18.97
N GLN A 834 -26.03 0.42 20.21
CA GLN A 834 -26.58 1.66 20.79
C GLN A 834 -25.60 2.85 20.71
N ALA A 835 -24.29 2.58 20.56
CA ALA A 835 -23.32 3.65 20.34
C ALA A 835 -23.64 4.48 19.09
N TYR A 836 -24.23 3.86 18.07
CA TYR A 836 -24.61 4.52 16.80
C TYR A 836 -26.04 5.07 16.84
N GLU A 837 -26.96 4.50 17.64
CA GLU A 837 -28.36 4.92 17.69
C GLU A 837 -28.55 6.29 18.36
N ILE A 838 -27.66 6.67 19.29
CA ILE A 838 -27.76 7.91 20.07
C ILE A 838 -27.48 9.15 19.20
N GLN A 839 -26.78 9.03 18.10
CA GLN A 839 -26.41 10.18 17.24
C GLN A 839 -27.46 10.56 16.19
N GLY A 840 -28.52 9.75 16.00
CA GLY A 840 -29.73 10.13 15.25
C GLY A 840 -29.56 10.66 13.84
N THR A 841 -28.39 10.54 13.23
CA THR A 841 -28.11 10.89 11.83
C THR A 841 -26.74 10.37 11.43
N THR A 842 -26.62 10.00 10.21
CA THR A 842 -25.41 9.70 9.44
C THR A 842 -24.18 10.44 9.99
N PRO A 843 -23.10 9.76 10.39
CA PRO A 843 -21.83 10.40 10.68
C PRO A 843 -21.23 10.89 9.35
N SER A 844 -21.77 11.95 8.81
CA SER A 844 -21.37 12.46 7.50
C SER A 844 -20.10 13.29 7.55
N THR A 845 -19.52 13.49 8.71
CA THR A 845 -18.30 14.29 8.81
C THR A 845 -17.49 13.77 9.98
N LEU A 846 -16.20 13.64 9.80
CA LEU A 846 -15.24 13.75 10.87
C LEU A 846 -15.37 15.17 11.46
N ASN A 847 -16.55 15.47 12.00
CA ASN A 847 -16.77 16.72 12.67
C ASN A 847 -15.88 16.73 13.90
N VAL A 848 -14.80 17.45 13.75
CA VAL A 848 -14.13 18.06 14.87
C VAL A 848 -15.24 18.65 15.75
N ASN A 849 -15.32 18.20 16.98
CA ASN A 849 -16.17 18.85 17.96
C ASN A 849 -15.88 20.36 17.89
N PRO A 850 -16.86 21.24 17.64
CA PRO A 850 -16.64 22.68 17.51
C PRO A 850 -16.28 23.36 18.83
N GLY A 851 -15.98 22.58 19.87
CA GLY A 851 -15.46 23.07 21.11
C GLY A 851 -14.05 23.60 20.94
N LYS A 852 -13.95 24.93 20.73
CA LYS A 852 -12.75 25.74 20.69
C LYS A 852 -11.64 25.08 19.85
N GLU A 853 -11.42 25.57 18.65
CA GLU A 853 -10.10 25.46 18.01
C GLU A 853 -9.07 25.86 19.08
N SER A 854 -8.51 24.88 19.75
CA SER A 854 -7.30 25.14 20.47
C SER A 854 -6.24 25.31 19.36
N SER A 855 -5.81 26.54 19.18
CA SER A 855 -4.61 26.88 18.42
C SER A 855 -3.36 26.17 18.98
N GLU A 856 -3.50 25.37 20.02
CA GLU A 856 -2.45 24.70 20.79
C GLU A 856 -1.90 23.42 20.13
N GLY A 857 -2.54 22.88 19.10
CA GLY A 857 -2.01 21.71 18.39
C GLY A 857 -1.31 21.99 17.04
N LYS A 858 -1.35 23.22 16.57
CA LYS A 858 -0.61 23.62 15.35
C LYS A 858 0.68 24.31 15.78
N VAL A 859 1.80 23.67 15.48
CA VAL A 859 3.10 24.34 15.63
C VAL A 859 3.13 25.51 14.63
N GLN A 860 2.74 26.70 15.09
CA GLN A 860 3.02 27.93 14.37
C GLN A 860 4.48 28.29 14.65
N LEU A 861 5.36 27.92 13.74
CA LEU A 861 6.74 28.35 13.79
C LEU A 861 6.79 29.86 13.56
N THR A 862 7.53 30.57 14.41
CA THR A 862 7.93 31.94 14.11
C THR A 862 8.82 31.98 12.87
N GLU A 863 8.96 33.12 12.23
CA GLU A 863 9.82 33.24 11.06
C GLU A 863 11.28 32.87 11.35
N GLU A 864 11.77 33.18 12.56
CA GLU A 864 13.10 32.75 13.01
C GLU A 864 13.21 31.22 13.19
N GLU A 865 12.15 30.59 13.69
CA GLU A 865 12.10 29.13 13.81
C GLU A 865 12.00 28.46 12.45
N ARG A 866 11.23 29.03 11.50
CA ARG A 866 11.19 28.58 10.11
C ARG A 866 12.56 28.66 9.47
N GLN A 867 13.27 29.79 9.64
CA GLN A 867 14.60 29.95 9.09
C GLN A 867 15.58 28.95 9.70
N ARG A 868 15.54 28.72 11.01
CA ARG A 868 16.37 27.68 11.67
C ARG A 868 16.09 26.27 11.15
N VAL A 869 14.83 25.97 10.84
CA VAL A 869 14.44 24.68 10.22
C VAL A 869 15.02 24.56 8.83
N LEU A 870 14.89 25.62 8.02
CA LEU A 870 15.47 25.67 6.68
C LEU A 870 16.98 25.49 6.73
N ASP A 871 17.66 26.21 7.62
CA ASP A 871 19.12 26.10 7.82
C ASP A 871 19.51 24.67 8.30
N GLU A 872 18.72 24.04 9.16
CA GLU A 872 18.96 22.67 9.60
C GLU A 872 18.72 21.64 8.48
N VAL A 873 17.68 21.83 7.66
CA VAL A 873 17.40 20.98 6.50
C VAL A 873 18.53 21.15 5.47
N GLU A 874 18.95 22.38 5.17
CA GLU A 874 20.07 22.65 4.27
C GLU A 874 21.36 22.02 4.77
N ARG A 875 21.67 22.17 6.06
CA ARG A 875 22.84 21.56 6.67
C ARG A 875 22.81 20.03 6.57
N GLN A 876 21.66 19.41 6.87
CA GLN A 876 21.49 17.97 6.77
C GLN A 876 21.63 17.47 5.33
N GLN A 877 21.04 18.18 4.37
CA GLN A 877 21.15 17.84 2.93
C GLN A 877 22.56 18.09 2.40
N THR A 878 23.24 19.15 2.85
CA THR A 878 24.62 19.45 2.48
C THR A 878 25.58 18.43 3.10
N GLU A 879 25.34 17.98 4.32
CA GLU A 879 26.11 16.94 4.99
C GLU A 879 25.90 15.55 4.34
N PHE A 880 24.76 15.27 3.73
CA PHE A 880 24.42 14.00 3.06
C PHE A 880 24.55 14.06 1.53
N GLY A 881 24.55 15.25 0.93
CA GLY A 881 24.57 15.46 -0.52
C GLY A 881 25.90 15.84 -1.16
N THR A 882 26.95 16.11 -0.38
CA THR A 882 28.24 16.65 -0.90
C THR A 882 29.32 15.62 -1.13
N GLU A 883 29.08 14.33 -0.93
CA GLU A 883 29.97 13.29 -1.46
C GLU A 883 29.39 12.74 -2.79
N LYS A 884 29.49 13.56 -3.84
CA LYS A 884 29.38 13.11 -5.22
C LYS A 884 30.72 12.55 -5.68
#